data_c41eba4855a517913b12b8d1a89dcaa1
#
_entry.id   c41eba4855a517913b12b8d1a89dcaa1
#
_cell.length_a   1.000
_cell.length_b   1.000
_cell.length_c   1.000
_cell.angle_alpha   90.00
_cell.angle_beta   90.00
_cell.angle_gamma   90.00
#
_symmetry.space_group_name_H-M   'P 1'
#
loop_
_entity.id
_entity.type
_entity.pdbx_description
1 polymer ?
#
loop_
_entity_poly.entity_id
_entity_poly.type
_entity_poly.pdbx_seq_one_letter_code
_entity_poly.pdbx_strand_id
1 'polypeptide(L)'
;MRRRGGFSMANEEAKKVERELEDPADFTTPEELYKDLVRTIRRYHPSDDISMIEKAYRVADEAHEGQKRKSGEPYIIHPLCVAIILADLEMDKETIAAGLLHDVVEDTAMTLDELTKEFNAEVAFLVDGVTKLTQLSWDKDKVEIQAENLRKMFLAMAKDIRVIIVKLADRLHNMRTGQYWKPEKQKEKARETMEIYAPIADRLGISKIKIELDDLSLKFLKPEVYYDLVEKVDLRKDAREAFVQSIVDEVKAHLDEAGIEATVGGRVKHFFSIYKKMLKQNKTLDQIYDLFAVRIMVDTVKDCYAALGVIHEMYKPIPGRFKDYIAMPKQNMYQSLHTTLIGSTGQPFEIQIRTYEMHRTAEYGIAAHWKYKESGSGQIAAGKEEEKLSWLRQILEWQRDTDDSKEFLSMVKGDLDLFSDSVYCFTPSGDVKTLPSGSTPIDFAYSIHSAVGNKMVGARVNGKLVPIEYQIQNGDRIEIITSQNSKGPSRDWLKLVRSTQAKNKINQWFKTQMKEDNIIRGRDAIDRYCKAKGINLADLSKPEFMEKVMNRYAFKDWDSVLASIGHGGLKEGQVINKMLEEREKKLKREITDAEVLDGIADTDGRSGEATVRKNKSGIVVKGLHDLAVRFSRCCNPVPGDEIVGFVTRGRGVSIHRTDCINVINLPEDERGRLIDAEWQVAENSTSTEQYSTEIQIFANNRIGLFADISKVFTEKQIDITSMNVRTSKQGRATIIMTFDIHGTEELNRITDKIRQIDGVLDIQRTTG
;
A
#
# COMPACT_ATOMS: atom_id res chain seq x y z
N MET A 1 6.11 6.91 50.56
CA MET A 1 4.71 6.44 50.51
C MET A 1 3.81 7.55 50.00
N ARG A 2 2.83 7.30 49.15
CA ARG A 2 1.88 8.18 48.43
C ARG A 2 2.41 8.78 47.11
N ARG A 3 2.25 7.99 46.05
CA ARG A 3 1.96 8.40 44.65
C ARG A 3 1.60 7.13 43.85
N ARG A 4 0.43 6.52 44.11
CA ARG A 4 -0.15 5.42 43.31
C ARG A 4 -1.69 5.50 43.35
N GLY A 5 -2.28 6.66 43.08
CA GLY A 5 -3.73 6.83 43.12
C GLY A 5 -4.34 7.55 41.91
N GLY A 6 -3.53 8.16 41.03
CA GLY A 6 -4.04 8.98 39.94
C GLY A 6 -4.31 8.24 38.60
N PHE A 7 -3.78 7.01 38.44
CA PHE A 7 -3.89 6.26 37.17
C PHE A 7 -5.15 5.37 37.10
N SER A 8 -5.84 5.14 38.22
CA SER A 8 -7.03 4.28 38.26
C SER A 8 -8.32 5.03 37.90
N MET A 9 -8.45 6.31 38.25
CA MET A 9 -9.68 7.08 38.01
C MET A 9 -9.86 7.51 36.57
N ALA A 10 -8.79 7.92 35.88
CA ALA A 10 -8.87 8.28 34.46
C ALA A 10 -9.24 7.08 33.55
N ASN A 11 -8.89 5.85 33.98
CA ASN A 11 -9.22 4.63 33.25
C ASN A 11 -10.67 4.15 33.56
N GLU A 12 -11.23 4.55 34.70
CA GLU A 12 -12.64 4.26 35.03
C GLU A 12 -13.59 5.29 34.40
N GLU A 13 -13.20 6.55 34.30
CA GLU A 13 -13.99 7.58 33.60
C GLU A 13 -13.95 7.37 32.09
N ALA A 14 -12.82 7.01 31.49
CA ALA A 14 -12.74 6.61 30.07
C ALA A 14 -13.61 5.37 29.77
N LYS A 15 -13.63 4.38 30.68
CA LYS A 15 -14.53 3.22 30.57
C LYS A 15 -16.00 3.56 30.83
N LYS A 16 -16.29 4.63 31.55
CA LYS A 16 -17.66 5.11 31.79
C LYS A 16 -18.20 5.87 30.56
N VAL A 17 -17.34 6.67 29.91
CA VAL A 17 -17.66 7.32 28.61
C VAL A 17 -17.80 6.28 27.49
N GLU A 18 -16.98 5.20 27.51
CA GLU A 18 -17.16 4.07 26.58
C GLU A 18 -18.44 3.27 26.86
N ARG A 19 -18.92 3.17 28.11
CA ARG A 19 -20.18 2.49 28.44
C ARG A 19 -21.44 3.30 28.14
N GLU A 20 -21.36 4.63 28.12
CA GLU A 20 -22.49 5.50 27.70
C GLU A 20 -22.68 5.57 26.16
N LEU A 21 -21.73 4.99 25.38
CA LEU A 21 -21.84 4.79 23.93
C LEU A 21 -22.33 3.37 23.52
N GLU A 22 -22.69 2.52 24.49
CA GLU A 22 -23.08 1.12 24.26
C GLU A 22 -24.60 0.86 24.39
N ASP A 23 -25.45 1.86 24.13
CA ASP A 23 -26.89 1.55 24.00
C ASP A 23 -27.22 1.27 22.53
N PRO A 24 -27.58 0.01 22.15
CA PRO A 24 -27.83 -0.38 20.77
C PRO A 24 -29.09 0.26 20.14
N ALA A 25 -29.76 1.15 20.85
CA ALA A 25 -31.06 1.70 20.48
C ALA A 25 -31.02 3.07 19.77
N ASP A 26 -29.85 3.70 19.59
CA ASP A 26 -29.75 5.07 19.06
C ASP A 26 -29.09 5.17 17.67
N PHE A 27 -29.30 4.16 16.83
CA PHE A 27 -28.95 4.29 15.41
C PHE A 27 -30.02 5.12 14.70
N THR A 28 -29.56 6.14 13.94
CA THR A 28 -30.45 6.84 12.99
C THR A 28 -31.04 5.82 12.03
N THR A 29 -32.35 5.79 11.89
CA THR A 29 -33.02 4.77 11.07
C THR A 29 -32.66 4.92 9.58
N PRO A 30 -32.70 3.85 8.77
CA PRO A 30 -32.48 3.93 7.33
C PRO A 30 -33.39 4.96 6.66
N GLU A 31 -34.65 5.08 7.11
CA GLU A 31 -35.61 6.03 6.58
C GLU A 31 -35.24 7.50 6.88
N GLU A 32 -34.68 7.77 8.05
CA GLU A 32 -34.20 9.11 8.40
C GLU A 32 -32.97 9.48 7.58
N LEU A 33 -32.01 8.54 7.44
CA LEU A 33 -30.82 8.73 6.58
C LEU A 33 -31.21 8.94 5.11
N TYR A 34 -32.20 8.20 4.61
CA TYR A 34 -32.69 8.40 3.25
C TYR A 34 -33.32 9.79 3.06
N LYS A 35 -34.12 10.26 4.05
CA LYS A 35 -34.66 11.63 4.01
C LYS A 35 -33.54 12.68 4.03
N ASP A 36 -32.48 12.46 4.79
CA ASP A 36 -31.33 13.36 4.82
C ASP A 36 -30.61 13.37 3.48
N LEU A 37 -30.40 12.20 2.86
CA LEU A 37 -29.83 12.07 1.52
C LEU A 37 -30.63 12.89 0.50
N VAL A 38 -31.97 12.70 0.45
CA VAL A 38 -32.85 13.41 -0.47
C VAL A 38 -32.81 14.92 -0.22
N ARG A 39 -32.84 15.34 1.06
CA ARG A 39 -32.74 16.76 1.43
C ARG A 39 -31.43 17.39 0.97
N THR A 40 -30.33 16.66 1.13
CA THR A 40 -29.00 17.13 0.72
C THR A 40 -28.90 17.27 -0.79
N ILE A 41 -29.38 16.29 -1.56
CA ILE A 41 -29.40 16.33 -3.02
C ILE A 41 -30.22 17.50 -3.56
N ARG A 42 -31.43 17.71 -3.03
CA ARG A 42 -32.32 18.80 -3.46
C ARG A 42 -31.75 20.20 -3.24
N ARG A 43 -30.75 20.39 -2.41
CA ARG A 43 -30.09 21.68 -2.19
C ARG A 43 -29.21 22.11 -3.37
N TYR A 44 -28.61 21.17 -4.10
CA TYR A 44 -27.64 21.51 -5.13
C TYR A 44 -28.00 20.97 -6.52
N HIS A 45 -28.80 19.92 -6.61
CA HIS A 45 -29.11 19.27 -7.90
C HIS A 45 -30.13 20.09 -8.69
N PRO A 46 -29.87 20.37 -9.99
CA PRO A 46 -30.76 21.23 -10.81
C PRO A 46 -32.08 20.57 -11.17
N SER A 47 -32.19 19.24 -11.09
CA SER A 47 -33.40 18.47 -11.40
C SER A 47 -34.00 17.88 -10.13
N ASP A 48 -35.34 17.95 -9.99
CA ASP A 48 -36.07 17.28 -8.90
C ASP A 48 -36.24 15.77 -9.12
N ASP A 49 -35.81 15.24 -10.27
CA ASP A 49 -35.87 13.82 -10.58
C ASP A 49 -34.76 13.04 -9.83
N ILE A 50 -35.18 12.34 -8.78
CA ILE A 50 -34.34 11.46 -7.95
C ILE A 50 -34.68 9.97 -8.15
N SER A 51 -35.41 9.62 -9.19
CA SER A 51 -35.93 8.27 -9.45
C SER A 51 -34.80 7.20 -9.48
N MET A 52 -33.67 7.53 -10.06
CA MET A 52 -32.49 6.65 -10.09
C MET A 52 -31.96 6.37 -8.67
N ILE A 53 -31.90 7.38 -7.81
CA ILE A 53 -31.39 7.26 -6.44
C ILE A 53 -32.37 6.48 -5.58
N GLU A 54 -33.68 6.73 -5.75
CA GLU A 54 -34.73 5.97 -5.07
C GLU A 54 -34.70 4.49 -5.48
N LYS A 55 -34.50 4.20 -6.76
CA LYS A 55 -34.33 2.85 -7.27
C LYS A 55 -33.08 2.20 -6.71
N ALA A 56 -31.96 2.91 -6.68
CA ALA A 56 -30.69 2.41 -6.13
C ALA A 56 -30.80 2.08 -4.63
N TYR A 57 -31.48 2.91 -3.86
CA TYR A 57 -31.74 2.64 -2.44
C TYR A 57 -32.57 1.37 -2.26
N ARG A 58 -33.69 1.21 -3.00
CA ARG A 58 -34.52 -0.01 -2.90
C ARG A 58 -33.74 -1.28 -3.25
N VAL A 59 -32.99 -1.26 -4.35
CA VAL A 59 -32.19 -2.40 -4.78
C VAL A 59 -31.11 -2.74 -3.75
N ALA A 60 -30.45 -1.74 -3.17
CA ALA A 60 -29.43 -1.97 -2.14
C ALA A 60 -30.06 -2.51 -0.84
N ASP A 61 -31.22 -2.01 -0.43
CA ASP A 61 -31.93 -2.45 0.78
C ASP A 61 -32.39 -3.91 0.65
N GLU A 62 -33.03 -4.27 -0.48
CA GLU A 62 -33.45 -5.64 -0.79
C GLU A 62 -32.23 -6.59 -0.88
N ALA A 63 -31.14 -6.18 -1.53
CA ALA A 63 -29.97 -7.01 -1.70
C ALA A 63 -29.24 -7.30 -0.37
N HIS A 64 -29.27 -6.38 0.59
CA HIS A 64 -28.65 -6.52 1.91
C HIS A 64 -29.65 -6.90 3.01
N GLU A 65 -30.87 -7.34 2.65
CA GLU A 65 -31.88 -7.71 3.63
C GLU A 65 -31.35 -8.77 4.62
N GLY A 66 -31.56 -8.52 5.92
CA GLY A 66 -31.09 -9.39 7.00
C GLY A 66 -29.60 -9.35 7.31
N GLN A 67 -28.79 -8.68 6.52
CA GLN A 67 -27.37 -8.49 6.82
C GLN A 67 -27.15 -7.42 7.89
N LYS A 68 -26.16 -7.65 8.79
CA LYS A 68 -25.79 -6.71 9.87
C LYS A 68 -24.30 -6.44 9.84
N ARG A 69 -23.94 -5.20 10.17
CA ARG A 69 -22.54 -4.80 10.39
C ARG A 69 -22.02 -5.29 11.75
N LYS A 70 -20.72 -5.14 11.98
CA LYS A 70 -20.09 -5.48 13.28
C LYS A 70 -20.59 -4.62 14.43
N SER A 71 -21.12 -3.44 14.16
CA SER A 71 -21.80 -2.55 15.08
C SER A 71 -23.19 -3.06 15.52
N GLY A 72 -23.73 -4.09 14.82
CA GLY A 72 -25.08 -4.61 15.03
C GLY A 72 -26.19 -3.91 14.21
N GLU A 73 -25.90 -2.81 13.56
CA GLU A 73 -26.82 -2.05 12.70
C GLU A 73 -27.12 -2.77 11.37
N PRO A 74 -28.29 -2.51 10.73
CA PRO A 74 -28.57 -2.99 9.38
C PRO A 74 -27.50 -2.56 8.38
N TYR A 75 -27.14 -3.45 7.44
CA TYR A 75 -26.04 -3.18 6.51
C TYR A 75 -26.29 -1.98 5.63
N ILE A 76 -27.56 -1.72 5.23
CA ILE A 76 -27.97 -0.61 4.36
C ILE A 76 -27.57 0.79 4.89
N ILE A 77 -27.37 0.94 6.20
CA ILE A 77 -26.89 2.19 6.81
C ILE A 77 -25.55 2.61 6.22
N HIS A 78 -24.67 1.65 5.90
CA HIS A 78 -23.39 1.96 5.31
C HIS A 78 -23.49 2.58 3.91
N PRO A 79 -24.14 1.95 2.92
CA PRO A 79 -24.35 2.56 1.61
C PRO A 79 -25.06 3.91 1.68
N LEU A 80 -26.04 4.07 2.56
CA LEU A 80 -26.72 5.35 2.77
C LEU A 80 -25.76 6.45 3.28
N CYS A 81 -24.93 6.15 4.26
CA CYS A 81 -23.93 7.09 4.76
C CYS A 81 -22.88 7.44 3.70
N VAL A 82 -22.45 6.45 2.89
CA VAL A 82 -21.57 6.70 1.74
C VAL A 82 -22.24 7.64 0.73
N ALA A 83 -23.49 7.39 0.39
CA ALA A 83 -24.27 8.24 -0.51
C ALA A 83 -24.45 9.66 0.03
N ILE A 84 -24.68 9.84 1.34
CA ILE A 84 -24.77 11.16 1.99
C ILE A 84 -23.42 11.89 1.89
N ILE A 85 -22.28 11.20 2.11
CA ILE A 85 -20.96 11.81 1.95
C ILE A 85 -20.75 12.28 0.51
N LEU A 86 -21.17 11.48 -0.48
CA LEU A 86 -21.10 11.85 -1.90
C LEU A 86 -22.03 13.03 -2.25
N ALA A 87 -23.25 13.06 -1.69
CA ALA A 87 -24.17 14.17 -1.83
C ALA A 87 -23.62 15.46 -1.18
N ASP A 88 -22.97 15.34 -0.03
CA ASP A 88 -22.27 16.44 0.64
C ASP A 88 -21.06 16.98 -0.18
N LEU A 89 -20.54 16.20 -1.12
CA LEU A 89 -19.54 16.62 -2.12
C LEU A 89 -20.19 17.18 -3.40
N GLU A 90 -21.51 17.27 -3.45
CA GLU A 90 -22.31 17.74 -4.58
C GLU A 90 -22.07 16.91 -5.87
N MET A 91 -21.95 15.58 -5.73
CA MET A 91 -21.74 14.66 -6.85
C MET A 91 -23.01 14.42 -7.66
N ASP A 92 -22.84 13.94 -8.92
CA ASP A 92 -23.93 13.57 -9.82
C ASP A 92 -24.73 12.35 -9.34
N LYS A 93 -25.90 12.12 -9.95
CA LYS A 93 -26.84 11.05 -9.57
C LYS A 93 -26.24 9.67 -9.75
N GLU A 94 -25.47 9.47 -10.84
CA GLU A 94 -24.79 8.22 -11.17
C GLU A 94 -23.77 7.85 -10.09
N THR A 95 -23.01 8.83 -9.62
CA THR A 95 -22.03 8.63 -8.53
C THR A 95 -22.70 8.30 -7.20
N ILE A 96 -23.82 8.99 -6.89
CA ILE A 96 -24.59 8.72 -5.66
C ILE A 96 -25.23 7.32 -5.73
N ALA A 97 -25.82 6.96 -6.88
CA ALA A 97 -26.36 5.62 -7.12
C ALA A 97 -25.28 4.55 -7.01
N ALA A 98 -24.10 4.79 -7.58
CA ALA A 98 -22.96 3.90 -7.41
C ALA A 98 -22.51 3.79 -5.96
N GLY A 99 -22.59 4.86 -5.17
CA GLY A 99 -22.34 4.85 -3.73
C GLY A 99 -23.32 4.01 -2.94
N LEU A 100 -24.61 3.99 -3.33
CA LEU A 100 -25.64 3.12 -2.74
C LEU A 100 -25.41 1.63 -3.11
N LEU A 101 -24.88 1.36 -4.29
CA LEU A 101 -24.79 0.01 -4.89
C LEU A 101 -23.37 -0.59 -4.81
N HIS A 102 -22.39 0.10 -4.24
CA HIS A 102 -20.96 -0.27 -4.35
C HIS A 102 -20.61 -1.64 -3.78
N ASP A 103 -21.30 -2.09 -2.74
CA ASP A 103 -21.09 -3.39 -2.10
C ASP A 103 -22.05 -4.48 -2.62
N VAL A 104 -23.09 -4.12 -3.40
CA VAL A 104 -24.12 -5.05 -3.85
C VAL A 104 -23.54 -6.19 -4.71
N VAL A 105 -22.61 -5.87 -5.63
CA VAL A 105 -21.97 -6.88 -6.50
C VAL A 105 -20.92 -7.72 -5.74
N GLU A 106 -20.34 -7.19 -4.64
CA GLU A 106 -19.33 -7.89 -3.85
C GLU A 106 -19.95 -8.82 -2.80
N ASP A 107 -20.96 -8.32 -2.09
CA ASP A 107 -21.49 -8.95 -0.88
C ASP A 107 -22.84 -9.67 -1.09
N THR A 108 -23.39 -9.64 -2.32
CA THR A 108 -24.69 -10.24 -2.62
C THR A 108 -24.66 -11.10 -3.91
N ALA A 109 -25.79 -11.68 -4.29
CA ALA A 109 -25.92 -12.51 -5.49
C ALA A 109 -26.08 -11.70 -6.80
N MET A 110 -26.26 -10.38 -6.73
CA MET A 110 -26.47 -9.54 -7.91
C MET A 110 -25.20 -9.45 -8.76
N THR A 111 -25.37 -9.65 -10.07
CA THR A 111 -24.26 -9.60 -11.03
C THR A 111 -24.12 -8.22 -11.66
N LEU A 112 -22.94 -7.93 -12.23
CA LEU A 112 -22.69 -6.68 -12.94
C LEU A 112 -23.57 -6.51 -14.19
N ASP A 113 -23.90 -7.61 -14.87
CA ASP A 113 -24.79 -7.62 -16.05
C ASP A 113 -26.24 -7.26 -15.67
N GLU A 114 -26.70 -7.75 -14.53
CA GLU A 114 -28.02 -7.38 -13.98
C GLU A 114 -28.04 -5.91 -13.59
N LEU A 115 -27.00 -5.44 -12.88
CA LEU A 115 -26.88 -4.03 -12.52
C LEU A 115 -26.84 -3.11 -13.74
N THR A 116 -26.18 -3.51 -14.82
CA THR A 116 -26.14 -2.76 -16.08
C THR A 116 -27.53 -2.65 -16.74
N LYS A 117 -28.32 -3.73 -16.68
CA LYS A 117 -29.70 -3.73 -17.21
C LYS A 117 -30.66 -2.90 -16.36
N GLU A 118 -30.48 -2.96 -15.04
CA GLU A 118 -31.34 -2.27 -14.10
C GLU A 118 -31.11 -0.74 -14.09
N PHE A 119 -29.87 -0.30 -14.26
CA PHE A 119 -29.51 1.13 -14.20
C PHE A 119 -28.99 1.60 -15.57
N ASN A 120 -27.68 1.73 -15.68
CA ASN A 120 -27.00 2.08 -16.94
C ASN A 120 -25.54 1.61 -16.87
N ALA A 121 -24.84 1.68 -18.02
CA ALA A 121 -23.44 1.28 -18.15
C ALA A 121 -22.50 2.13 -17.28
N GLU A 122 -22.86 3.37 -17.00
CA GLU A 122 -22.06 4.31 -16.22
C GLU A 122 -22.08 3.95 -14.73
N VAL A 123 -23.23 3.71 -14.13
CA VAL A 123 -23.35 3.22 -12.75
C VAL A 123 -22.66 1.88 -12.59
N ALA A 124 -22.91 0.93 -13.51
CA ALA A 124 -22.26 -0.38 -13.48
C ALA A 124 -20.72 -0.28 -13.58
N PHE A 125 -20.20 0.61 -14.42
CA PHE A 125 -18.77 0.87 -14.52
C PHE A 125 -18.16 1.42 -13.21
N LEU A 126 -18.84 2.37 -12.56
CA LEU A 126 -18.38 2.93 -11.28
C LEU A 126 -18.36 1.86 -10.19
N VAL A 127 -19.42 1.05 -10.07
CA VAL A 127 -19.51 -0.05 -9.11
C VAL A 127 -18.42 -1.10 -9.38
N ASP A 128 -18.25 -1.56 -10.62
CA ASP A 128 -17.18 -2.50 -11.01
C ASP A 128 -15.78 -1.97 -10.67
N GLY A 129 -15.56 -0.66 -10.89
CA GLY A 129 -14.32 0.02 -10.53
C GLY A 129 -14.02 -0.04 -9.04
N VAL A 130 -15.02 0.17 -8.18
CA VAL A 130 -14.87 0.11 -6.72
C VAL A 130 -14.68 -1.33 -6.24
N THR A 131 -15.45 -2.30 -6.75
CA THR A 131 -15.43 -3.72 -6.39
C THR A 131 -14.10 -4.40 -6.74
N LYS A 132 -13.55 -4.14 -7.93
CA LYS A 132 -12.25 -4.71 -8.36
C LYS A 132 -11.06 -4.34 -7.46
N LEU A 133 -11.23 -3.33 -6.61
CA LEU A 133 -10.21 -2.90 -5.65
C LEU A 133 -10.14 -3.81 -4.42
N THR A 134 -11.14 -4.65 -4.19
CA THR A 134 -11.29 -5.48 -2.98
C THR A 134 -10.93 -6.95 -3.21
N GLN A 135 -11.09 -7.47 -4.44
CA GLN A 135 -10.91 -8.89 -4.76
C GLN A 135 -9.47 -9.26 -5.05
N LEU A 136 -8.75 -9.87 -4.08
CA LEU A 136 -7.45 -10.50 -4.35
C LEU A 136 -7.21 -11.79 -3.58
N SER A 137 -6.61 -12.73 -4.32
CA SER A 137 -6.33 -14.11 -3.96
C SER A 137 -5.41 -14.27 -2.74
N TRP A 138 -5.70 -15.26 -1.91
CA TRP A 138 -5.09 -15.64 -0.63
C TRP A 138 -3.63 -16.15 -0.70
N ASP A 139 -3.03 -16.24 -1.90
CA ASP A 139 -1.73 -16.91 -2.13
C ASP A 139 -0.52 -15.98 -2.32
N LYS A 140 -0.70 -14.65 -2.20
CA LYS A 140 0.38 -13.67 -2.44
C LYS A 140 0.84 -12.99 -1.16
N ASP A 141 2.10 -12.58 -1.13
CA ASP A 141 2.70 -11.76 -0.06
C ASP A 141 1.87 -10.46 0.12
N LYS A 142 1.58 -10.04 1.36
CA LYS A 142 0.75 -8.85 1.68
C LYS A 142 1.16 -7.59 0.90
N VAL A 143 2.45 -7.45 0.60
CA VAL A 143 3.00 -6.31 -0.15
C VAL A 143 2.64 -6.38 -1.63
N GLU A 144 2.63 -7.56 -2.24
CA GLU A 144 2.23 -7.76 -3.63
C GLU A 144 0.74 -7.50 -3.82
N ILE A 145 -0.09 -7.95 -2.87
CA ILE A 145 -1.53 -7.70 -2.85
C ILE A 145 -1.81 -6.19 -2.79
N GLN A 146 -1.14 -5.48 -1.90
CA GLN A 146 -1.31 -4.03 -1.75
C GLN A 146 -0.89 -3.26 -3.02
N ALA A 147 0.22 -3.65 -3.64
CA ALA A 147 0.69 -3.03 -4.89
C ALA A 147 -0.26 -3.29 -6.06
N GLU A 148 -0.79 -4.52 -6.19
CA GLU A 148 -1.73 -4.87 -7.25
C GLU A 148 -3.07 -4.15 -7.07
N ASN A 149 -3.55 -4.00 -5.83
CA ASN A 149 -4.74 -3.18 -5.53
C ASN A 149 -4.55 -1.73 -5.94
N LEU A 150 -3.42 -1.13 -5.59
CA LEU A 150 -3.11 0.24 -5.99
C LEU A 150 -3.01 0.38 -7.52
N ARG A 151 -2.40 -0.58 -8.21
CA ARG A 151 -2.36 -0.58 -9.68
C ARG A 151 -3.76 -0.57 -10.30
N LYS A 152 -4.64 -1.45 -9.83
CA LYS A 152 -6.04 -1.51 -10.30
C LYS A 152 -6.78 -0.22 -10.00
N MET A 153 -6.58 0.33 -8.80
CA MET A 153 -7.17 1.60 -8.39
C MET A 153 -6.77 2.74 -9.34
N PHE A 154 -5.48 2.90 -9.63
CA PHE A 154 -5.02 3.96 -10.53
C PHE A 154 -5.51 3.75 -11.98
N LEU A 155 -5.62 2.50 -12.44
CA LEU A 155 -6.21 2.20 -13.75
C LEU A 155 -7.70 2.56 -13.83
N ALA A 156 -8.46 2.27 -12.77
CA ALA A 156 -9.86 2.65 -12.69
C ALA A 156 -10.03 4.18 -12.63
N MET A 157 -9.22 4.85 -11.78
CA MET A 157 -9.20 6.32 -11.69
C MET A 157 -8.87 7.00 -13.02
N ALA A 158 -7.97 6.41 -13.83
CA ALA A 158 -7.59 6.95 -15.13
C ALA A 158 -8.72 6.89 -16.16
N LYS A 159 -9.65 5.96 -15.98
CA LYS A 159 -10.85 5.87 -16.81
C LYS A 159 -11.94 6.82 -16.32
N ASP A 160 -12.18 6.85 -15.01
CA ASP A 160 -13.13 7.77 -14.38
C ASP A 160 -12.71 8.06 -12.94
N ILE A 161 -12.47 9.33 -12.64
CA ILE A 161 -12.03 9.79 -11.32
C ILE A 161 -13.08 9.57 -10.24
N ARG A 162 -14.37 9.44 -10.59
CA ARG A 162 -15.46 9.22 -9.64
C ARG A 162 -15.30 7.92 -8.87
N VAL A 163 -14.66 6.90 -9.45
CA VAL A 163 -14.37 5.61 -8.78
C VAL A 163 -13.61 5.84 -7.47
N ILE A 164 -12.59 6.70 -7.48
CA ILE A 164 -11.83 6.97 -6.25
C ILE A 164 -12.61 7.85 -5.28
N ILE A 165 -13.49 8.75 -5.78
CA ILE A 165 -14.32 9.59 -4.91
C ILE A 165 -15.30 8.71 -4.13
N VAL A 166 -15.94 7.73 -4.78
CA VAL A 166 -16.78 6.73 -4.10
C VAL A 166 -15.95 5.93 -3.09
N LYS A 167 -14.73 5.49 -3.47
CA LYS A 167 -13.85 4.74 -2.56
C LYS A 167 -13.37 5.57 -1.37
N LEU A 168 -13.16 6.87 -1.53
CA LEU A 168 -12.83 7.77 -0.43
C LEU A 168 -14.00 7.96 0.53
N ALA A 169 -15.24 8.05 0.01
CA ALA A 169 -16.44 8.11 0.82
C ALA A 169 -16.69 6.81 1.61
N ASP A 170 -16.53 5.65 0.97
CA ASP A 170 -16.54 4.33 1.62
C ASP A 170 -15.49 4.26 2.73
N ARG A 171 -14.23 4.62 2.42
CA ARG A 171 -13.14 4.62 3.40
C ARG A 171 -13.43 5.53 4.59
N LEU A 172 -13.99 6.72 4.34
CA LEU A 172 -14.33 7.67 5.39
C LEU A 172 -15.39 7.09 6.33
N HIS A 173 -16.49 6.53 5.79
CA HIS A 173 -17.52 5.93 6.63
C HIS A 173 -16.97 4.71 7.40
N ASN A 174 -16.17 3.88 6.77
CA ASN A 174 -15.50 2.76 7.43
C ASN A 174 -14.57 3.23 8.57
N MET A 175 -13.87 4.35 8.42
CA MET A 175 -13.05 4.93 9.50
C MET A 175 -13.90 5.52 10.62
N ARG A 176 -15.05 6.14 10.33
CA ARG A 176 -16.01 6.65 11.34
C ARG A 176 -16.52 5.51 12.24
N THR A 177 -16.76 4.32 11.66
CA THR A 177 -17.25 3.13 12.37
C THR A 177 -16.14 2.19 12.83
N GLY A 178 -14.88 2.58 12.70
CA GLY A 178 -13.70 1.75 13.00
C GLY A 178 -13.51 1.37 14.48
N GLN A 179 -14.25 2.00 15.39
CA GLN A 179 -14.24 1.66 16.84
C GLN A 179 -14.69 0.21 17.11
N TYR A 180 -15.53 -0.36 16.24
CA TYR A 180 -16.01 -1.74 16.34
C TYR A 180 -15.02 -2.79 15.78
N TRP A 181 -13.86 -2.36 15.26
CA TRP A 181 -12.82 -3.28 14.80
C TRP A 181 -11.89 -3.70 15.93
N LYS A 182 -11.25 -4.86 15.76
CA LYS A 182 -10.15 -5.28 16.65
C LYS A 182 -8.99 -4.27 16.56
N PRO A 183 -8.25 -4.03 17.68
CA PRO A 183 -7.17 -3.02 17.74
C PRO A 183 -6.10 -3.16 16.64
N GLU A 184 -5.75 -4.40 16.26
CA GLU A 184 -4.79 -4.65 15.18
C GLU A 184 -5.33 -4.16 13.83
N LYS A 185 -6.62 -4.44 13.55
CA LYS A 185 -7.29 -4.00 12.32
C LYS A 185 -7.48 -2.48 12.30
N GLN A 186 -7.76 -1.85 13.44
CA GLN A 186 -7.83 -0.38 13.55
C GLN A 186 -6.50 0.25 13.12
N LYS A 187 -5.38 -0.22 13.67
CA LYS A 187 -4.03 0.29 13.34
C LYS A 187 -3.64 0.02 11.89
N GLU A 188 -3.97 -1.17 11.37
CA GLU A 188 -3.71 -1.52 9.97
C GLU A 188 -4.46 -0.59 9.01
N LYS A 189 -5.77 -0.44 9.21
CA LYS A 189 -6.62 0.41 8.36
C LYS A 189 -6.32 1.89 8.50
N ALA A 190 -5.99 2.36 9.70
CA ALA A 190 -5.58 3.74 9.93
C ALA A 190 -4.23 4.05 9.24
N ARG A 191 -3.27 3.11 9.25
CA ARG A 191 -2.00 3.29 8.53
C ARG A 191 -2.22 3.32 7.03
N GLU A 192 -2.98 2.38 6.47
CA GLU A 192 -3.34 2.37 5.05
C GLU A 192 -4.02 3.69 4.64
N THR A 193 -4.95 4.19 5.47
CA THR A 193 -5.65 5.44 5.23
C THR A 193 -4.71 6.63 5.22
N MET A 194 -3.81 6.73 6.19
CA MET A 194 -2.84 7.83 6.31
C MET A 194 -1.77 7.81 5.22
N GLU A 195 -1.34 6.62 4.77
CA GLU A 195 -0.29 6.47 3.76
C GLU A 195 -0.79 6.56 2.31
N ILE A 196 -2.08 6.28 2.06
CA ILE A 196 -2.61 6.15 0.70
C ILE A 196 -3.83 7.06 0.48
N TYR A 197 -4.92 6.85 1.23
CA TYR A 197 -6.20 7.51 0.92
C TYR A 197 -6.23 9.00 1.28
N ALA A 198 -5.69 9.39 2.43
CA ALA A 198 -5.62 10.80 2.82
C ALA A 198 -4.71 11.62 1.89
N PRO A 199 -3.52 11.14 1.46
CA PRO A 199 -2.72 11.79 0.42
C PRO A 199 -3.43 11.89 -0.95
N ILE A 200 -4.18 10.87 -1.37
CA ILE A 200 -4.96 10.95 -2.61
C ILE A 200 -6.06 12.01 -2.49
N ALA A 201 -6.80 12.05 -1.37
CA ALA A 201 -7.81 13.08 -1.11
C ALA A 201 -7.20 14.49 -1.11
N ASP A 202 -6.00 14.67 -0.54
CA ASP A 202 -5.26 15.94 -0.57
C ASP A 202 -4.88 16.33 -2.01
N ARG A 203 -4.43 15.38 -2.83
CA ARG A 203 -4.06 15.61 -4.22
C ARG A 203 -5.25 15.98 -5.10
N LEU A 204 -6.39 15.38 -4.84
CA LEU A 204 -7.65 15.72 -5.49
C LEU A 204 -8.27 17.02 -4.95
N GLY A 205 -7.67 17.63 -3.91
CA GLY A 205 -8.14 18.85 -3.28
C GLY A 205 -9.38 18.66 -2.41
N ILE A 206 -9.82 17.42 -2.13
CA ILE A 206 -11.02 17.12 -1.32
C ILE A 206 -10.64 17.24 0.16
N SER A 207 -10.47 18.51 0.61
CA SER A 207 -9.99 18.79 1.97
C SER A 207 -10.95 18.30 3.04
N LYS A 208 -12.25 18.31 2.79
CA LYS A 208 -13.28 17.84 3.73
C LYS A 208 -13.06 16.38 4.13
N ILE A 209 -12.86 15.49 3.15
CA ILE A 209 -12.57 14.07 3.41
C ILE A 209 -11.17 13.88 4.00
N LYS A 210 -10.16 14.53 3.40
CA LYS A 210 -8.76 14.39 3.81
C LYS A 210 -8.55 14.68 5.29
N ILE A 211 -9.12 15.77 5.77
CA ILE A 211 -8.96 16.24 7.14
C ILE A 211 -9.53 15.24 8.14
N GLU A 212 -10.73 14.74 7.87
CA GLU A 212 -11.39 13.78 8.74
C GLU A 212 -10.68 12.41 8.73
N LEU A 213 -10.21 11.96 7.56
CA LEU A 213 -9.39 10.75 7.46
C LEU A 213 -8.10 10.86 8.25
N ASP A 214 -7.43 12.01 8.23
CA ASP A 214 -6.22 12.28 9.01
C ASP A 214 -6.49 12.25 10.51
N ASP A 215 -7.55 12.93 10.98
CA ASP A 215 -7.91 13.01 12.41
C ASP A 215 -8.33 11.63 12.94
N LEU A 216 -9.16 10.87 12.22
CA LEU A 216 -9.54 9.50 12.57
C LEU A 216 -8.34 8.55 12.55
N SER A 217 -7.42 8.71 11.60
CA SER A 217 -6.20 7.90 11.56
C SER A 217 -5.29 8.20 12.75
N LEU A 218 -5.15 9.46 13.16
CA LEU A 218 -4.43 9.84 14.38
C LEU A 218 -5.06 9.22 15.62
N LYS A 219 -6.40 9.25 15.72
CA LYS A 219 -7.17 8.66 16.83
C LYS A 219 -6.84 7.17 17.00
N PHE A 220 -6.79 6.38 15.91
CA PHE A 220 -6.51 4.94 16.00
C PHE A 220 -5.03 4.59 16.09
N LEU A 221 -4.13 5.39 15.50
CA LEU A 221 -2.70 5.12 15.55
C LEU A 221 -2.05 5.58 16.85
N LYS A 222 -2.49 6.73 17.39
CA LYS A 222 -1.94 7.38 18.59
C LYS A 222 -3.05 7.94 19.48
N PRO A 223 -3.89 7.10 20.07
CA PRO A 223 -5.05 7.54 20.84
C PRO A 223 -4.69 8.47 22.01
N GLU A 224 -3.61 8.17 22.73
CA GLU A 224 -3.15 9.02 23.86
C GLU A 224 -2.87 10.47 23.39
N VAL A 225 -2.21 10.63 22.24
CA VAL A 225 -1.90 11.95 21.69
C VAL A 225 -3.16 12.65 21.18
N TYR A 226 -4.07 11.91 20.55
CA TYR A 226 -5.32 12.46 20.03
C TYR A 226 -6.18 13.02 21.16
N TYR A 227 -6.43 12.23 22.21
CA TYR A 227 -7.26 12.65 23.35
C TYR A 227 -6.61 13.76 24.19
N ASP A 228 -5.28 13.74 24.37
CA ASP A 228 -4.54 14.84 25.02
C ASP A 228 -4.69 16.18 24.26
N LEU A 229 -4.68 16.11 22.91
CA LEU A 229 -4.93 17.29 22.08
C LEU A 229 -6.38 17.77 22.17
N VAL A 230 -7.37 16.85 22.15
CA VAL A 230 -8.78 17.20 22.30
C VAL A 230 -8.99 17.91 23.63
N GLU A 231 -8.55 17.33 24.74
CA GLU A 231 -8.69 17.91 26.09
C GLU A 231 -8.05 19.30 26.18
N LYS A 232 -6.80 19.44 25.71
CA LYS A 232 -6.08 20.72 25.76
C LYS A 232 -6.69 21.81 24.87
N VAL A 233 -7.31 21.43 23.75
CA VAL A 233 -8.02 22.37 22.87
C VAL A 233 -9.35 22.77 23.50
N ASP A 234 -10.12 21.82 24.07
CA ASP A 234 -11.41 22.08 24.72
C ASP A 234 -11.28 22.96 25.98
N LEU A 235 -10.28 22.70 26.83
CA LEU A 235 -10.02 23.52 28.04
C LEU A 235 -9.84 25.03 27.75
N ARG A 236 -9.53 25.38 26.51
CA ARG A 236 -9.28 26.77 26.09
C ARG A 236 -10.28 27.30 25.09
N LYS A 237 -11.34 26.53 24.83
CA LYS A 237 -12.29 26.80 23.76
C LYS A 237 -13.00 28.14 23.98
N ASP A 238 -13.62 28.36 25.13
CA ASP A 238 -14.45 29.53 25.40
C ASP A 238 -13.67 30.86 25.29
N ALA A 239 -12.49 30.93 25.93
CA ALA A 239 -11.66 32.14 25.89
C ALA A 239 -11.15 32.47 24.46
N ARG A 240 -10.89 31.44 23.65
CA ARG A 240 -10.41 31.62 22.29
C ARG A 240 -11.54 31.86 21.30
N GLU A 241 -12.71 31.24 21.48
CA GLU A 241 -13.90 31.57 20.68
C GLU A 241 -14.30 33.03 20.88
N ALA A 242 -14.29 33.53 22.11
CA ALA A 242 -14.54 34.94 22.39
C ALA A 242 -13.50 35.85 21.70
N PHE A 243 -12.21 35.47 21.73
CA PHE A 243 -11.15 36.22 21.03
C PHE A 243 -11.34 36.19 19.51
N VAL A 244 -11.62 35.02 18.92
CA VAL A 244 -11.85 34.90 17.47
C VAL A 244 -13.10 35.68 17.07
N GLN A 245 -14.18 35.61 17.85
CA GLN A 245 -15.40 36.33 17.58
C GLN A 245 -15.18 37.86 17.62
N SER A 246 -14.41 38.37 18.57
CA SER A 246 -14.10 39.79 18.63
C SER A 246 -13.34 40.26 17.36
N ILE A 247 -12.39 39.45 16.86
CA ILE A 247 -11.68 39.75 15.61
C ILE A 247 -12.63 39.67 14.40
N VAL A 248 -13.52 38.67 14.34
CA VAL A 248 -14.51 38.52 13.28
C VAL A 248 -15.40 39.75 13.19
N ASP A 249 -15.90 40.23 14.35
CA ASP A 249 -16.80 41.40 14.40
C ASP A 249 -16.06 42.68 14.00
N GLU A 250 -14.83 42.89 14.49
CA GLU A 250 -13.99 44.03 14.16
C GLU A 250 -13.63 44.05 12.66
N VAL A 251 -13.16 42.92 12.12
CA VAL A 251 -12.81 42.78 10.70
C VAL A 251 -14.04 43.01 9.82
N LYS A 252 -15.20 42.47 10.18
CA LYS A 252 -16.42 42.64 9.42
C LYS A 252 -16.84 44.11 9.37
N ALA A 253 -16.80 44.82 10.49
CA ALA A 253 -17.15 46.24 10.55
C ALA A 253 -16.27 47.09 9.61
N HIS A 254 -14.93 46.88 9.59
CA HIS A 254 -14.02 47.61 8.74
C HIS A 254 -14.14 47.26 7.26
N LEU A 255 -14.44 46.00 6.92
CA LEU A 255 -14.73 45.58 5.53
C LEU A 255 -16.03 46.25 5.02
N ASP A 256 -17.08 46.27 5.85
CA ASP A 256 -18.37 46.93 5.55
C ASP A 256 -18.18 48.45 5.35
N GLU A 257 -17.35 49.12 6.20
CA GLU A 257 -16.99 50.52 6.06
C GLU A 257 -16.20 50.82 4.76
N ALA A 258 -15.34 49.88 4.37
CA ALA A 258 -14.58 49.95 3.11
C ALA A 258 -15.43 49.60 1.88
N GLY A 259 -16.72 49.23 2.04
CA GLY A 259 -17.62 48.84 0.97
C GLY A 259 -17.31 47.50 0.33
N ILE A 260 -16.69 46.59 1.08
CA ILE A 260 -16.34 45.22 0.64
C ILE A 260 -17.36 44.25 1.23
N GLU A 261 -18.23 43.69 0.39
CA GLU A 261 -19.11 42.60 0.80
C GLU A 261 -18.32 41.33 1.10
N ALA A 262 -18.34 40.89 2.36
CA ALA A 262 -17.56 39.74 2.80
C ALA A 262 -18.31 38.90 3.85
N THR A 263 -18.16 37.59 3.76
CA THR A 263 -18.48 36.69 4.87
C THR A 263 -17.24 36.40 5.69
N VAL A 264 -17.26 36.80 6.97
CA VAL A 264 -16.14 36.62 7.89
C VAL A 264 -16.53 35.56 8.92
N GLY A 265 -15.64 34.58 9.17
CA GLY A 265 -15.89 33.52 10.14
C GLY A 265 -14.62 32.93 10.74
N GLY A 266 -14.75 32.45 11.97
CA GLY A 266 -13.66 31.72 12.63
C GLY A 266 -13.50 30.31 12.10
N ARG A 267 -12.27 29.78 12.11
CA ARG A 267 -11.95 28.40 11.77
C ARG A 267 -11.03 27.79 12.81
N VAL A 268 -11.44 26.64 13.35
CA VAL A 268 -10.57 25.82 14.22
C VAL A 268 -9.68 24.91 13.36
N LYS A 269 -8.43 24.80 13.73
CA LYS A 269 -7.48 23.93 13.03
C LYS A 269 -7.63 22.49 13.51
N HIS A 270 -7.56 21.54 12.58
CA HIS A 270 -7.74 20.11 12.84
C HIS A 270 -6.59 19.50 13.63
N PHE A 271 -6.88 18.47 14.45
CA PHE A 271 -5.96 17.87 15.41
C PHE A 271 -4.70 17.30 14.75
N PHE A 272 -4.83 16.57 13.65
CA PHE A 272 -3.65 16.07 12.94
C PHE A 272 -2.77 17.19 12.39
N SER A 273 -3.35 18.27 11.90
CA SER A 273 -2.58 19.44 11.42
C SER A 273 -1.80 20.11 12.56
N ILE A 274 -2.40 20.17 13.75
CA ILE A 274 -1.74 20.66 14.97
C ILE A 274 -0.59 19.72 15.34
N TYR A 275 -0.86 18.42 15.43
CA TYR A 275 0.13 17.39 15.75
C TYR A 275 1.33 17.40 14.79
N LYS A 276 1.09 17.44 13.47
CA LYS A 276 2.14 17.53 12.44
C LYS A 276 3.01 18.76 12.62
N LYS A 277 2.41 19.88 12.98
CA LYS A 277 3.13 21.15 13.21
C LYS A 277 3.98 21.11 14.50
N MET A 278 3.45 20.50 15.57
CA MET A 278 4.20 20.25 16.83
C MET A 278 5.45 19.43 16.54
N LEU A 279 5.33 18.35 15.80
CA LEU A 279 6.45 17.47 15.44
C LEU A 279 7.47 18.18 14.53
N LYS A 280 7.00 18.85 13.47
CA LYS A 280 7.89 19.49 12.47
C LYS A 280 8.68 20.65 13.05
N GLN A 281 8.09 21.42 13.97
CA GLN A 281 8.70 22.60 14.57
C GLN A 281 9.29 22.33 15.98
N ASN A 282 9.16 21.11 16.49
CA ASN A 282 9.53 20.74 17.85
C ASN A 282 8.95 21.70 18.91
N LYS A 283 7.65 22.01 18.78
CA LYS A 283 6.92 22.99 19.61
C LYS A 283 5.84 22.28 20.43
N THR A 284 5.59 22.84 21.62
CA THR A 284 4.40 22.46 22.42
C THR A 284 3.14 23.14 21.85
N LEU A 285 1.96 22.67 22.25
CA LEU A 285 0.68 23.27 21.85
C LEU A 285 0.61 24.78 22.16
N ASP A 286 1.17 25.20 23.30
CA ASP A 286 1.21 26.60 23.75
C ASP A 286 2.05 27.52 22.85
N GLN A 287 2.97 26.94 22.12
CA GLN A 287 3.84 27.65 21.18
C GLN A 287 3.29 27.69 19.75
N ILE A 288 2.10 27.11 19.54
CA ILE A 288 1.38 27.13 18.26
C ILE A 288 0.34 28.22 18.30
N TYR A 289 0.66 29.38 17.75
CA TYR A 289 -0.18 30.58 17.79
C TYR A 289 -1.31 30.59 16.76
N ASP A 290 -1.28 29.73 15.73
CA ASP A 290 -2.26 29.67 14.67
C ASP A 290 -3.26 28.49 14.80
N LEU A 291 -3.66 28.22 16.03
CA LEU A 291 -4.70 27.20 16.31
C LEU A 291 -6.06 27.64 15.76
N PHE A 292 -6.32 28.94 15.73
CA PHE A 292 -7.52 29.53 15.19
C PHE A 292 -7.15 30.48 14.07
N ALA A 293 -7.88 30.41 12.97
CA ALA A 293 -7.74 31.30 11.84
C ALA A 293 -9.07 31.99 11.59
N VAL A 294 -9.03 33.21 11.11
CA VAL A 294 -10.19 33.91 10.57
C VAL A 294 -10.21 33.73 9.07
N ARG A 295 -11.37 33.41 8.52
CA ARG A 295 -11.58 33.26 7.09
C ARG A 295 -12.46 34.37 6.58
N ILE A 296 -12.04 35.01 5.50
CA ILE A 296 -12.76 36.05 4.78
C ILE A 296 -13.09 35.49 3.39
N MET A 297 -14.37 35.49 3.03
CA MET A 297 -14.86 35.10 1.72
C MET A 297 -15.48 36.30 1.03
N VAL A 298 -15.04 36.57 -0.20
CA VAL A 298 -15.48 37.69 -1.04
C VAL A 298 -15.82 37.20 -2.44
N ASP A 299 -16.45 38.03 -3.26
CA ASP A 299 -16.91 37.64 -4.60
C ASP A 299 -15.77 37.58 -5.63
N THR A 300 -14.87 38.56 -5.65
CA THR A 300 -13.86 38.67 -6.70
C THR A 300 -12.42 38.60 -6.17
N VAL A 301 -11.49 38.23 -7.06
CA VAL A 301 -10.05 38.27 -6.77
C VAL A 301 -9.59 39.69 -6.38
N LYS A 302 -10.17 40.71 -7.03
CA LYS A 302 -9.87 42.13 -6.71
C LYS A 302 -10.23 42.44 -5.25
N ASP A 303 -11.38 41.95 -4.79
CA ASP A 303 -11.84 42.15 -3.42
C ASP A 303 -10.97 41.38 -2.41
N CYS A 304 -10.38 40.24 -2.80
CA CYS A 304 -9.39 39.56 -1.94
C CYS A 304 -8.20 40.46 -1.61
N TYR A 305 -7.62 41.14 -2.61
CA TYR A 305 -6.48 42.05 -2.40
C TYR A 305 -6.91 43.36 -1.73
N ALA A 306 -8.13 43.85 -2.00
CA ALA A 306 -8.66 45.02 -1.30
C ALA A 306 -8.87 44.71 0.20
N ALA A 307 -9.47 43.59 0.52
CA ALA A 307 -9.61 43.12 1.90
C ALA A 307 -8.26 42.94 2.60
N LEU A 308 -7.24 42.43 1.90
CA LEU A 308 -5.87 42.34 2.45
C LEU A 308 -5.31 43.72 2.83
N GLY A 309 -5.56 44.74 2.00
CA GLY A 309 -5.16 46.11 2.29
C GLY A 309 -5.78 46.66 3.57
N VAL A 310 -7.11 46.52 3.72
CA VAL A 310 -7.85 46.90 4.93
C VAL A 310 -7.29 46.18 6.17
N ILE A 311 -7.09 44.86 6.07
CA ILE A 311 -6.59 44.03 7.19
C ILE A 311 -5.18 44.43 7.60
N HIS A 312 -4.29 44.79 6.64
CA HIS A 312 -2.92 45.24 6.96
C HIS A 312 -2.86 46.65 7.50
N GLU A 313 -3.88 47.45 7.27
CA GLU A 313 -4.06 48.75 7.93
C GLU A 313 -4.47 48.57 9.39
N MET A 314 -5.39 47.64 9.67
CA MET A 314 -5.88 47.34 11.01
C MET A 314 -4.82 46.68 11.90
N TYR A 315 -4.09 45.71 11.36
CA TYR A 315 -3.16 44.86 12.11
C TYR A 315 -1.79 44.77 11.46
N LYS A 316 -0.73 44.74 12.28
CA LYS A 316 0.63 44.60 11.78
C LYS A 316 0.95 43.18 11.33
N PRO A 317 1.33 42.97 10.04
CA PRO A 317 1.74 41.68 9.56
C PRO A 317 3.11 41.26 10.10
N ILE A 318 3.26 39.97 10.40
CA ILE A 318 4.54 39.38 10.77
C ILE A 318 5.37 39.16 9.50
N PRO A 319 6.60 39.76 9.41
CA PRO A 319 7.44 39.62 8.24
C PRO A 319 7.74 38.16 7.86
N GLY A 320 7.69 37.81 6.57
CA GLY A 320 7.96 36.48 6.06
C GLY A 320 6.83 35.46 6.30
N ARG A 321 5.67 35.88 6.86
CA ARG A 321 4.51 35.02 7.11
C ARG A 321 3.36 35.23 6.12
N PHE A 322 3.49 36.15 5.18
CA PHE A 322 2.54 36.33 4.10
C PHE A 322 2.75 35.27 3.00
N LYS A 323 1.66 34.69 2.49
CA LYS A 323 1.68 33.73 1.38
C LYS A 323 0.53 34.03 0.43
N ASP A 324 0.87 34.21 -0.83
CA ASP A 324 -0.08 34.45 -1.92
C ASP A 324 -0.26 33.17 -2.74
N TYR A 325 -1.28 32.39 -2.39
CA TYR A 325 -1.68 31.20 -3.14
C TYR A 325 -2.74 31.53 -4.23
N ILE A 326 -3.15 32.80 -4.38
CA ILE A 326 -4.00 33.21 -5.51
C ILE A 326 -3.10 33.38 -6.74
N ALA A 327 -2.01 34.12 -6.60
CA ALA A 327 -1.01 34.31 -7.68
C ALA A 327 -0.26 33.02 -7.98
N MET A 328 0.04 32.20 -6.96
CA MET A 328 0.74 30.91 -7.07
C MET A 328 -0.08 29.79 -6.44
N PRO A 329 -1.05 29.21 -7.16
CA PRO A 329 -1.88 28.13 -6.65
C PRO A 329 -1.05 26.89 -6.28
N LYS A 330 -1.47 26.17 -5.24
CA LYS A 330 -0.88 24.88 -4.91
C LYS A 330 -1.24 23.85 -5.99
N GLN A 331 -0.49 22.74 -6.07
CA GLN A 331 -0.73 21.65 -7.03
C GLN A 331 -2.14 21.04 -6.93
N ASN A 332 -2.75 21.06 -5.74
CA ASN A 332 -4.13 20.64 -5.50
C ASN A 332 -5.14 21.78 -5.77
N MET A 333 -4.75 22.82 -6.51
CA MET A 333 -5.53 24.00 -6.88
C MET A 333 -6.03 24.85 -5.70
N TYR A 334 -5.49 24.67 -4.53
CA TYR A 334 -5.79 25.52 -3.39
C TYR A 334 -5.33 26.95 -3.64
N GLN A 335 -6.24 27.90 -3.53
CA GLN A 335 -6.01 29.34 -3.68
C GLN A 335 -6.53 30.09 -2.44
N SER A 336 -5.72 30.96 -1.87
CA SER A 336 -6.07 31.87 -0.76
C SER A 336 -4.92 32.80 -0.49
N LEU A 337 -5.16 34.00 0.00
CA LEU A 337 -4.14 34.82 0.66
C LEU A 337 -4.07 34.39 2.12
N HIS A 338 -2.86 34.20 2.64
CA HIS A 338 -2.62 33.90 4.03
C HIS A 338 -1.74 34.97 4.63
N THR A 339 -2.17 35.59 5.71
CA THR A 339 -1.37 36.55 6.45
C THR A 339 -1.44 36.23 7.95
N THR A 340 -0.29 36.31 8.62
CA THR A 340 -0.22 36.18 10.09
C THR A 340 -0.03 37.56 10.69
N LEU A 341 -0.89 37.92 11.58
CA LEU A 341 -1.04 39.26 12.15
C LEU A 341 -0.86 39.25 13.67
N ILE A 342 -0.59 40.41 14.25
CA ILE A 342 -0.55 40.58 15.70
C ILE A 342 -1.76 41.38 16.11
N GLY A 343 -2.62 40.78 16.95
CA GLY A 343 -3.80 41.42 17.51
C GLY A 343 -3.48 42.47 18.57
N SER A 344 -4.51 43.20 18.99
CA SER A 344 -4.40 44.24 20.04
C SER A 344 -3.88 43.74 21.38
N THR A 345 -4.10 42.45 21.70
CA THR A 345 -3.61 41.74 22.89
C THR A 345 -2.17 41.21 22.75
N GLY A 346 -1.50 41.46 21.62
CA GLY A 346 -0.17 40.90 21.31
C GLY A 346 -0.18 39.45 20.88
N GLN A 347 -1.35 38.80 20.75
CA GLN A 347 -1.44 37.42 20.28
C GLN A 347 -1.43 37.35 18.75
N PRO A 348 -0.60 36.49 18.16
CA PRO A 348 -0.60 36.28 16.71
C PRO A 348 -1.78 35.39 16.30
N PHE A 349 -2.40 35.72 15.17
CA PHE A 349 -3.47 34.94 14.53
C PHE A 349 -3.30 34.97 13.00
N GLU A 350 -3.92 34.00 12.31
CA GLU A 350 -3.86 33.90 10.84
C GLU A 350 -5.20 34.33 10.23
N ILE A 351 -5.13 35.15 9.17
CA ILE A 351 -6.29 35.42 8.31
C ILE A 351 -6.08 34.77 6.95
N GLN A 352 -7.12 34.12 6.46
CA GLN A 352 -7.23 33.49 5.14
C GLN A 352 -8.30 34.22 4.32
N ILE A 353 -7.89 34.80 3.17
CA ILE A 353 -8.79 35.56 2.31
C ILE A 353 -8.89 34.83 0.96
N ARG A 354 -10.11 34.58 0.49
CA ARG A 354 -10.37 33.88 -0.77
C ARG A 354 -11.76 34.18 -1.31
N THR A 355 -12.00 33.92 -2.60
CA THR A 355 -13.35 34.03 -3.15
C THR A 355 -14.22 32.83 -2.74
N TYR A 356 -15.55 32.95 -2.90
CA TYR A 356 -16.47 31.82 -2.69
C TYR A 356 -16.15 30.65 -3.62
N GLU A 357 -15.75 30.88 -4.87
CA GLU A 357 -15.33 29.86 -5.82
C GLU A 357 -14.05 29.15 -5.34
N MET A 358 -13.04 29.93 -4.90
CA MET A 358 -11.81 29.34 -4.32
C MET A 358 -12.10 28.56 -3.05
N HIS A 359 -13.05 29.01 -2.25
CA HIS A 359 -13.49 28.29 -1.06
C HIS A 359 -14.08 26.93 -1.43
N ARG A 360 -14.99 26.92 -2.40
CA ARG A 360 -15.60 25.69 -2.89
C ARG A 360 -14.57 24.73 -3.45
N THR A 361 -13.65 25.22 -4.29
CA THR A 361 -12.54 24.42 -4.82
C THR A 361 -11.63 23.87 -3.71
N ALA A 362 -11.36 24.66 -2.65
CA ALA A 362 -10.53 24.23 -1.53
C ALA A 362 -11.19 23.17 -0.63
N GLU A 363 -12.53 23.14 -0.51
CA GLU A 363 -13.24 22.16 0.33
C GLU A 363 -13.58 20.87 -0.45
N TYR A 364 -14.04 21.00 -1.71
CA TYR A 364 -14.55 19.90 -2.53
C TYR A 364 -13.56 19.41 -3.60
N GLY A 365 -12.51 20.18 -3.89
CA GLY A 365 -11.49 19.83 -4.86
C GLY A 365 -12.06 19.59 -6.26
N ILE A 366 -11.67 18.47 -6.86
CA ILE A 366 -12.12 18.08 -8.20
C ILE A 366 -13.66 17.90 -8.26
N ALA A 367 -14.30 17.48 -7.17
CA ALA A 367 -15.73 17.28 -7.11
C ALA A 367 -16.53 18.59 -7.38
N ALA A 368 -15.97 19.76 -7.03
CA ALA A 368 -16.60 21.07 -7.29
C ALA A 368 -16.90 21.34 -8.77
N HIS A 369 -16.20 20.67 -9.69
CA HIS A 369 -16.32 20.88 -11.14
C HIS A 369 -17.40 20.03 -11.82
N TRP A 370 -17.88 18.95 -11.18
CA TRP A 370 -18.88 18.04 -11.78
C TRP A 370 -20.25 18.72 -11.94
N LYS A 371 -20.63 19.62 -11.06
CA LYS A 371 -21.89 20.39 -11.15
C LYS A 371 -22.01 21.20 -12.45
N TYR A 372 -20.91 21.71 -12.99
CA TYR A 372 -20.93 22.52 -14.21
C TYR A 372 -21.09 21.69 -15.49
N LYS A 373 -20.76 20.39 -15.47
CA LYS A 373 -20.99 19.49 -16.63
C LYS A 373 -22.48 19.21 -16.84
N GLU A 374 -23.27 19.08 -15.78
CA GLU A 374 -24.71 18.83 -15.88
C GLU A 374 -25.52 20.06 -16.36
N SER A 375 -25.05 21.27 -16.04
CA SER A 375 -25.77 22.51 -16.39
C SER A 375 -25.62 22.97 -17.86
N GLY A 376 -24.94 22.20 -18.72
CA GLY A 376 -24.85 22.47 -20.19
C GLY A 376 -24.08 23.72 -20.60
N SER A 377 -23.52 24.49 -19.67
CA SER A 377 -22.75 25.73 -19.95
C SER A 377 -21.24 25.48 -20.14
N GLY A 378 -20.84 24.23 -20.36
CA GLY A 378 -19.47 23.73 -20.26
C GLY A 378 -18.61 23.86 -21.49
N GLN A 379 -18.21 25.07 -21.88
CA GLN A 379 -16.91 25.29 -22.55
C GLN A 379 -15.90 25.83 -21.52
N ILE A 380 -15.62 25.08 -20.45
CA ILE A 380 -14.45 25.36 -19.60
C ILE A 380 -13.32 24.48 -20.13
N ALA A 381 -12.41 25.17 -20.79
CA ALA A 381 -11.06 24.78 -21.21
C ALA A 381 -10.61 23.34 -20.82
N ALA A 382 -10.76 22.42 -21.76
CA ALA A 382 -10.23 21.05 -21.70
C ALA A 382 -8.75 20.98 -21.26
N GLY A 383 -7.96 22.05 -21.47
CA GLY A 383 -6.58 22.16 -21.04
C GLY A 383 -6.36 22.20 -19.51
N LYS A 384 -7.29 22.78 -18.74
CA LYS A 384 -7.13 22.84 -17.27
C LYS A 384 -7.47 21.52 -16.57
N GLU A 385 -8.40 20.71 -17.08
CA GLU A 385 -8.66 19.36 -16.59
C GLU A 385 -7.51 18.40 -16.89
N GLU A 386 -6.88 18.59 -18.03
CA GLU A 386 -5.75 17.79 -18.49
C GLU A 386 -4.50 17.97 -17.61
N GLU A 387 -4.26 19.18 -17.13
CA GLU A 387 -3.18 19.51 -16.21
C GLU A 387 -3.41 18.92 -14.80
N LYS A 388 -4.68 18.86 -14.36
CA LYS A 388 -5.11 18.29 -13.05
C LYS A 388 -4.85 16.80 -12.93
N LEU A 389 -4.93 16.05 -14.03
CA LEU A 389 -4.74 14.60 -14.08
C LEU A 389 -3.34 14.20 -14.56
N SER A 390 -2.43 15.17 -14.76
CA SER A 390 -1.06 14.90 -15.22
C SER A 390 -0.30 13.93 -14.31
N TRP A 391 -0.49 14.04 -12.98
CA TRP A 391 0.11 13.14 -12.00
C TRP A 391 -0.41 11.69 -12.13
N LEU A 392 -1.69 11.52 -12.48
CA LEU A 392 -2.27 10.20 -12.68
C LEU A 392 -1.67 9.53 -13.93
N ARG A 393 -1.45 10.29 -15.01
CA ARG A 393 -0.71 9.80 -16.18
C ARG A 393 0.71 9.39 -15.81
N GLN A 394 1.38 10.14 -14.96
CA GLN A 394 2.71 9.84 -14.48
C GLN A 394 2.74 8.51 -13.69
N ILE A 395 1.76 8.27 -12.81
CA ILE A 395 1.64 6.98 -12.09
C ILE A 395 1.37 5.82 -13.06
N LEU A 396 0.55 6.04 -14.09
CA LEU A 396 0.30 5.03 -15.13
C LEU A 396 1.54 4.74 -15.98
N GLU A 397 2.39 5.74 -16.26
CA GLU A 397 3.70 5.52 -16.87
C GLU A 397 4.59 4.67 -15.97
N TRP A 398 4.67 4.99 -14.67
CA TRP A 398 5.44 4.17 -13.72
C TRP A 398 4.96 2.73 -13.67
N GLN A 399 3.64 2.52 -13.72
CA GLN A 399 3.06 1.19 -13.75
C GLN A 399 3.49 0.39 -14.99
N ARG A 400 3.64 1.06 -16.15
CA ARG A 400 4.12 0.42 -17.39
C ARG A 400 5.61 0.12 -17.36
N ASP A 401 6.38 0.98 -16.65
CA ASP A 401 7.83 0.92 -16.62
C ASP A 401 8.37 0.04 -15.49
N THR A 402 7.53 -0.38 -14.52
CA THR A 402 7.94 -1.10 -13.31
C THR A 402 7.17 -2.41 -13.15
N ASP A 403 7.87 -3.54 -13.32
CA ASP A 403 7.31 -4.88 -13.11
C ASP A 403 7.34 -5.30 -11.63
N ASP A 404 8.26 -4.77 -10.83
CA ASP A 404 8.38 -5.07 -9.38
C ASP A 404 7.32 -4.32 -8.56
N SER A 405 6.46 -5.08 -7.90
CA SER A 405 5.41 -4.57 -7.03
C SER A 405 5.93 -3.77 -5.84
N LYS A 406 7.10 -4.11 -5.29
CA LYS A 406 7.71 -3.38 -4.16
C LYS A 406 8.28 -2.04 -4.61
N GLU A 407 8.94 -2.02 -5.78
CA GLU A 407 9.46 -0.80 -6.38
C GLU A 407 8.30 0.16 -6.71
N PHE A 408 7.24 -0.33 -7.36
CA PHE A 408 6.05 0.46 -7.68
C PHE A 408 5.40 1.07 -6.41
N LEU A 409 5.20 0.27 -5.36
CA LEU A 409 4.63 0.74 -4.10
C LEU A 409 5.49 1.82 -3.45
N SER A 410 6.81 1.65 -3.46
CA SER A 410 7.77 2.63 -2.93
C SER A 410 7.73 3.94 -3.73
N MET A 411 7.61 3.85 -5.06
CA MET A 411 7.51 5.03 -5.94
C MET A 411 6.22 5.81 -5.66
N VAL A 412 5.08 5.12 -5.57
CA VAL A 412 3.78 5.75 -5.28
C VAL A 412 3.78 6.39 -3.90
N LYS A 413 4.22 5.69 -2.87
CA LYS A 413 4.31 6.24 -1.51
C LYS A 413 5.26 7.44 -1.46
N GLY A 414 6.42 7.36 -2.11
CA GLY A 414 7.37 8.46 -2.17
C GLY A 414 6.82 9.70 -2.88
N ASP A 415 6.01 9.53 -3.92
CA ASP A 415 5.34 10.64 -4.60
C ASP A 415 4.19 11.23 -3.77
N LEU A 416 3.45 10.41 -3.06
CA LEU A 416 2.38 10.85 -2.17
C LEU A 416 2.93 11.60 -0.93
N ASP A 417 4.12 11.25 -0.43
CA ASP A 417 4.76 11.89 0.73
C ASP A 417 5.40 13.27 0.41
N LEU A 418 5.69 13.56 -0.86
CA LEU A 418 6.40 14.78 -1.28
C LEU A 418 5.58 16.08 -1.15
N PHE A 419 4.33 16.04 -0.68
CA PHE A 419 3.39 17.17 -0.66
C PHE A 419 3.51 18.13 0.53
N SER A 420 4.47 17.96 1.43
CA SER A 420 4.51 18.81 2.62
C SER A 420 5.08 20.20 2.41
N ASP A 421 6.10 20.37 1.54
CA ASP A 421 6.73 21.66 1.25
C ASP A 421 7.22 21.69 -0.20
N SER A 422 6.75 22.65 -0.99
CA SER A 422 7.19 22.88 -2.36
C SER A 422 7.97 24.18 -2.45
N VAL A 423 8.94 24.22 -3.35
CA VAL A 423 9.64 25.45 -3.77
C VAL A 423 9.19 25.83 -5.17
N TYR A 424 8.99 27.11 -5.37
CA TYR A 424 8.61 27.72 -6.65
C TYR A 424 9.83 28.37 -7.26
N CYS A 425 10.20 27.98 -8.46
CA CYS A 425 11.34 28.53 -9.19
C CYS A 425 10.93 28.84 -10.63
N PHE A 426 11.74 29.62 -11.31
CA PHE A 426 11.44 30.21 -12.61
C PHE A 426 12.38 29.69 -13.68
N THR A 427 11.86 29.43 -14.87
CA THR A 427 12.65 29.24 -16.07
C THR A 427 13.22 30.61 -16.51
N PRO A 428 14.21 30.63 -17.40
CA PRO A 428 14.68 31.91 -18.00
C PRO A 428 13.58 32.67 -18.73
N SER A 429 12.57 31.96 -19.28
CA SER A 429 11.39 32.56 -19.93
C SER A 429 10.37 33.14 -18.96
N GLY A 430 10.49 32.84 -17.65
CA GLY A 430 9.57 33.32 -16.62
C GLY A 430 8.47 32.28 -16.23
N ASP A 431 8.49 31.06 -16.79
CA ASP A 431 7.54 30.05 -16.44
C ASP A 431 7.80 29.49 -15.03
N VAL A 432 6.76 29.37 -14.24
CA VAL A 432 6.86 28.84 -12.88
C VAL A 432 6.97 27.32 -12.90
N LYS A 433 7.95 26.76 -12.17
CA LYS A 433 8.08 25.34 -11.89
C LYS A 433 7.98 25.10 -10.39
N THR A 434 7.18 24.10 -10.02
CA THR A 434 6.99 23.68 -8.63
C THR A 434 7.77 22.39 -8.39
N LEU A 435 8.64 22.38 -7.39
CA LEU A 435 9.48 21.23 -7.04
C LEU A 435 9.35 20.94 -5.53
N PRO A 436 9.63 19.71 -5.08
CA PRO A 436 9.74 19.40 -3.66
C PRO A 436 10.80 20.25 -2.97
N SER A 437 10.59 20.61 -1.70
CA SER A 437 11.61 21.33 -0.91
C SER A 437 12.89 20.51 -0.80
N GLY A 438 14.04 21.18 -0.95
CA GLY A 438 15.35 20.56 -1.00
C GLY A 438 15.72 19.98 -2.37
N SER A 439 14.93 20.22 -3.41
CA SER A 439 15.26 19.87 -4.80
C SER A 439 16.51 20.60 -5.28
N THR A 440 17.21 19.97 -6.23
CA THR A 440 18.45 20.44 -6.83
C THR A 440 18.22 20.89 -8.28
N PRO A 441 19.18 21.57 -8.93
CA PRO A 441 19.12 21.87 -10.36
C PRO A 441 18.91 20.65 -11.26
N ILE A 442 19.29 19.44 -10.79
CA ILE A 442 19.02 18.20 -11.50
C ILE A 442 17.51 17.93 -11.54
N ASP A 443 16.81 18.07 -10.38
CA ASP A 443 15.35 17.92 -10.32
C ASP A 443 14.65 18.89 -11.27
N PHE A 444 15.14 20.14 -11.30
CA PHE A 444 14.62 21.18 -12.19
C PHE A 444 14.82 20.80 -13.67
N ALA A 445 15.99 20.31 -14.05
CA ALA A 445 16.30 19.90 -15.41
C ALA A 445 15.34 18.80 -15.91
N TYR A 446 15.08 17.77 -15.06
CA TYR A 446 14.14 16.70 -15.37
C TYR A 446 12.67 17.16 -15.33
N SER A 447 12.33 18.19 -14.60
CA SER A 447 10.99 18.79 -14.60
C SER A 447 10.67 19.56 -15.89
N ILE A 448 11.69 20.01 -16.61
CA ILE A 448 11.53 20.64 -17.94
C ILE A 448 11.31 19.53 -18.99
N HIS A 449 12.32 18.70 -19.18
CA HIS A 449 12.28 17.58 -20.11
C HIS A 449 13.41 16.57 -19.84
N SER A 450 13.16 15.27 -20.07
CA SER A 450 14.17 14.22 -19.85
C SER A 450 15.45 14.45 -20.67
N ALA A 451 15.34 14.97 -21.90
CA ALA A 451 16.50 15.26 -22.73
C ALA A 451 17.36 16.41 -22.15
N VAL A 452 16.76 17.39 -21.46
CA VAL A 452 17.48 18.46 -20.77
C VAL A 452 18.24 17.88 -19.58
N GLY A 453 17.58 17.05 -18.76
CA GLY A 453 18.19 16.35 -17.64
C GLY A 453 19.35 15.45 -18.07
N ASN A 454 19.15 14.63 -19.11
CA ASN A 454 20.18 13.71 -19.62
C ASN A 454 21.41 14.42 -20.21
N LYS A 455 21.25 15.64 -20.73
CA LYS A 455 22.33 16.45 -21.33
C LYS A 455 22.89 17.51 -20.39
N MET A 456 22.41 17.61 -19.16
CA MET A 456 22.85 18.60 -18.19
C MET A 456 24.32 18.42 -17.83
N VAL A 457 25.07 19.53 -17.82
CA VAL A 457 26.46 19.58 -17.37
C VAL A 457 26.66 20.61 -16.24
N GLY A 458 25.69 21.49 -16.00
CA GLY A 458 25.72 22.48 -14.94
C GLY A 458 24.45 23.32 -14.89
N ALA A 459 24.39 24.26 -13.95
CA ALA A 459 23.28 25.20 -13.81
C ALA A 459 23.72 26.55 -13.34
N ARG A 460 22.96 27.58 -13.74
CA ARG A 460 23.03 28.92 -13.17
C ARG A 460 21.76 29.22 -12.41
N VAL A 461 21.93 29.84 -11.25
CA VAL A 461 20.82 30.32 -10.43
C VAL A 461 21.01 31.84 -10.26
N ASN A 462 19.98 32.61 -10.63
CA ASN A 462 20.00 34.04 -10.60
C ASN A 462 21.24 34.63 -11.34
N GLY A 463 21.63 34.03 -12.47
CA GLY A 463 22.77 34.39 -13.31
C GLY A 463 24.13 33.87 -12.82
N LYS A 464 24.24 33.29 -11.64
CA LYS A 464 25.49 32.74 -11.06
C LYS A 464 25.59 31.24 -11.25
N LEU A 465 26.76 30.73 -11.62
CA LEU A 465 27.04 29.30 -11.69
C LEU A 465 26.98 28.72 -10.28
N VAL A 466 26.24 27.61 -10.10
CA VAL A 466 26.09 26.93 -8.82
C VAL A 466 26.50 25.45 -8.91
N PRO A 467 26.89 24.81 -7.79
CA PRO A 467 27.10 23.39 -7.73
C PRO A 467 25.80 22.63 -8.03
N ILE A 468 25.89 21.41 -8.56
CA ILE A 468 24.72 20.55 -8.85
C ILE A 468 23.94 20.15 -7.59
N GLU A 469 24.57 20.25 -6.41
CA GLU A 469 24.00 19.95 -5.08
C GLU A 469 23.27 21.15 -4.47
N TYR A 470 23.27 22.31 -5.16
CA TYR A 470 22.59 23.51 -4.68
C TYR A 470 21.12 23.23 -4.39
N GLN A 471 20.65 23.64 -3.23
CA GLN A 471 19.24 23.50 -2.85
C GLN A 471 18.45 24.74 -3.32
N ILE A 472 17.52 24.51 -4.24
CA ILE A 472 16.70 25.55 -4.85
C ILE A 472 15.86 26.26 -3.77
N GLN A 473 15.86 27.60 -3.81
CA GLN A 473 15.07 28.46 -2.95
C GLN A 473 13.85 29.02 -3.70
N ASN A 474 12.83 29.45 -2.93
CA ASN A 474 11.67 30.13 -3.54
C ASN A 474 12.12 31.42 -4.25
N GLY A 475 11.67 31.57 -5.51
CA GLY A 475 11.98 32.74 -6.33
C GLY A 475 13.25 32.60 -7.18
N ASP A 476 13.99 31.49 -7.07
CA ASP A 476 15.19 31.29 -7.89
C ASP A 476 14.83 31.16 -9.37
N ARG A 477 15.57 31.91 -10.21
CA ARG A 477 15.56 31.80 -11.66
C ARG A 477 16.67 30.87 -12.10
N ILE A 478 16.33 29.75 -12.71
CA ILE A 478 17.25 28.63 -12.99
C ILE A 478 17.43 28.45 -14.48
N GLU A 479 18.69 28.48 -14.92
CA GLU A 479 19.11 28.17 -16.28
C GLU A 479 19.94 26.87 -16.27
N ILE A 480 19.55 25.88 -17.06
CA ILE A 480 20.26 24.59 -17.18
C ILE A 480 21.25 24.67 -18.34
N ILE A 481 22.51 24.36 -18.04
CA ILE A 481 23.58 24.30 -19.05
C ILE A 481 23.64 22.85 -19.55
N THR A 482 23.43 22.69 -20.85
CA THR A 482 23.45 21.38 -21.51
C THR A 482 24.60 21.25 -22.49
N SER A 483 25.09 20.03 -22.73
CA SER A 483 26.10 19.71 -23.72
C SER A 483 25.65 18.55 -24.60
N GLN A 484 25.89 18.64 -25.89
CA GLN A 484 25.66 17.53 -26.83
C GLN A 484 26.60 16.33 -26.56
N ASN A 485 27.78 16.59 -25.97
CA ASN A 485 28.77 15.57 -25.65
C ASN A 485 28.59 14.98 -24.23
N SER A 486 27.48 15.31 -23.56
CA SER A 486 27.19 14.72 -22.24
C SER A 486 27.01 13.19 -22.36
N LYS A 487 27.70 12.46 -21.46
CA LYS A 487 27.58 10.99 -21.35
C LYS A 487 26.30 10.53 -20.65
N GLY A 488 25.40 11.45 -20.33
CA GLY A 488 24.18 11.18 -19.58
C GLY A 488 24.31 11.43 -18.06
N PRO A 489 23.29 11.06 -17.27
CA PRO A 489 23.29 11.27 -15.83
C PRO A 489 24.32 10.40 -15.11
N SER A 490 24.91 10.90 -14.02
CA SER A 490 25.72 10.09 -13.10
C SER A 490 24.82 9.31 -12.13
N ARG A 491 25.28 8.11 -11.70
CA ARG A 491 24.61 7.34 -10.63
C ARG A 491 24.57 8.08 -9.30
N ASP A 492 25.55 8.95 -9.02
CA ASP A 492 25.57 9.76 -7.80
C ASP A 492 24.42 10.80 -7.77
N TRP A 493 23.87 11.18 -8.92
CA TRP A 493 22.71 12.06 -8.98
C TRP A 493 21.50 11.47 -8.28
N LEU A 494 21.35 10.13 -8.25
CA LEU A 494 20.26 9.46 -7.53
C LEU A 494 20.25 9.74 -6.02
N LYS A 495 21.42 10.09 -5.44
CA LYS A 495 21.54 10.46 -4.03
C LYS A 495 21.17 11.94 -3.79
N LEU A 496 21.32 12.78 -4.81
CA LEU A 496 21.13 14.24 -4.74
C LEU A 496 19.69 14.64 -5.04
N VAL A 497 19.05 13.98 -6.00
CA VAL A 497 17.68 14.31 -6.43
C VAL A 497 16.63 13.98 -5.37
N ARG A 498 15.64 14.85 -5.27
CA ARG A 498 14.50 14.72 -4.36
C ARG A 498 13.24 14.28 -5.08
N SER A 499 13.01 14.76 -6.30
CA SER A 499 11.80 14.42 -7.06
C SER A 499 11.82 12.96 -7.53
N THR A 500 10.69 12.30 -7.37
CA THR A 500 10.48 10.92 -7.86
C THR A 500 10.60 10.88 -9.39
N GLN A 501 10.16 11.95 -10.08
CA GLN A 501 10.29 12.09 -11.53
C GLN A 501 11.77 12.03 -11.97
N ALA A 502 12.66 12.81 -11.36
CA ALA A 502 14.09 12.79 -11.71
C ALA A 502 14.71 11.41 -11.43
N LYS A 503 14.42 10.81 -10.26
CA LYS A 503 14.92 9.47 -9.92
C LYS A 503 14.51 8.43 -10.96
N ASN A 504 13.25 8.43 -11.36
CA ASN A 504 12.72 7.46 -12.32
C ASN A 504 13.31 7.66 -13.71
N LYS A 505 13.39 8.90 -14.20
CA LYS A 505 13.98 9.18 -15.52
C LYS A 505 15.48 8.85 -15.57
N ILE A 506 16.23 9.08 -14.48
CA ILE A 506 17.62 8.67 -14.36
C ILE A 506 17.73 7.13 -14.40
N ASN A 507 16.93 6.42 -13.60
CA ASN A 507 16.92 4.95 -13.61
C ASN A 507 16.52 4.38 -14.97
N GLN A 508 15.50 4.96 -15.62
CA GLN A 508 15.06 4.57 -16.96
C GLN A 508 16.18 4.77 -17.99
N TRP A 509 16.91 5.90 -17.90
CA TRP A 509 18.05 6.14 -18.78
C TRP A 509 19.12 5.06 -18.61
N PHE A 510 19.48 4.68 -17.37
CA PHE A 510 20.42 3.58 -17.12
C PHE A 510 19.92 2.24 -17.63
N LYS A 511 18.64 1.92 -17.43
CA LYS A 511 18.02 0.69 -17.97
C LYS A 511 18.12 0.64 -19.51
N THR A 512 17.85 1.77 -20.18
CA THR A 512 17.83 1.87 -21.66
C THR A 512 19.23 1.90 -22.24
N GLN A 513 20.12 2.75 -21.73
CA GLN A 513 21.45 2.96 -22.30
C GLN A 513 22.43 1.80 -22.03
N MET A 514 22.23 1.07 -20.95
CA MET A 514 22.98 -0.13 -20.63
C MET A 514 22.29 -1.42 -21.10
N LYS A 515 21.24 -1.33 -21.92
CA LYS A 515 20.50 -2.51 -22.36
C LYS A 515 21.42 -3.51 -23.08
N GLU A 516 22.26 -3.04 -23.97
CA GLU A 516 23.21 -3.89 -24.71
C GLU A 516 24.24 -4.52 -23.76
N ASP A 517 24.87 -3.73 -22.89
CA ASP A 517 25.81 -4.23 -21.88
C ASP A 517 25.14 -5.22 -20.90
N ASN A 518 23.89 -4.95 -20.51
CA ASN A 518 23.14 -5.86 -19.66
C ASN A 518 22.75 -7.15 -20.38
N ILE A 519 22.44 -7.11 -21.68
CA ILE A 519 22.22 -8.32 -22.51
C ILE A 519 23.48 -9.18 -22.51
N ILE A 520 24.64 -8.59 -22.75
CA ILE A 520 25.93 -9.31 -22.76
C ILE A 520 26.18 -9.93 -21.39
N ARG A 521 26.07 -9.16 -20.30
CA ARG A 521 26.23 -9.65 -18.91
C ARG A 521 25.23 -10.74 -18.55
N GLY A 522 23.98 -10.62 -18.97
CA GLY A 522 22.95 -11.62 -18.76
C GLY A 522 23.25 -12.92 -19.49
N ARG A 523 23.72 -12.83 -20.73
CA ARG A 523 24.18 -14.00 -21.51
C ARG A 523 25.36 -14.69 -20.83
N ASP A 524 26.37 -13.92 -20.41
CA ASP A 524 27.54 -14.46 -19.69
C ASP A 524 27.13 -15.08 -18.34
N ALA A 525 26.13 -14.56 -17.65
CA ALA A 525 25.65 -15.12 -16.40
C ALA A 525 24.94 -16.47 -16.61
N ILE A 526 24.09 -16.57 -17.64
CA ILE A 526 23.45 -17.83 -18.04
C ILE A 526 24.51 -18.86 -18.43
N ASP A 527 25.49 -18.49 -19.28
CA ASP A 527 26.54 -19.38 -19.73
C ASP A 527 27.38 -19.92 -18.56
N ARG A 528 27.75 -19.04 -17.62
CA ARG A 528 28.49 -19.44 -16.39
C ARG A 528 27.68 -20.38 -15.52
N TYR A 529 26.37 -20.06 -15.31
CA TYR A 529 25.49 -20.91 -14.53
C TYR A 529 25.30 -22.29 -15.15
N CYS A 530 25.08 -22.38 -16.46
CA CYS A 530 24.91 -23.62 -17.18
C CYS A 530 26.23 -24.47 -17.14
N LYS A 531 27.40 -23.85 -17.34
CA LYS A 531 28.69 -24.51 -17.20
C LYS A 531 28.93 -25.05 -15.80
N ALA A 532 28.63 -24.27 -14.76
CA ALA A 532 28.80 -24.68 -13.36
C ALA A 532 27.88 -25.84 -12.97
N LYS A 533 26.70 -25.98 -13.61
CA LYS A 533 25.75 -27.07 -13.37
C LYS A 533 25.85 -28.23 -14.36
N GLY A 534 26.79 -28.19 -15.34
CA GLY A 534 26.93 -29.21 -16.36
C GLY A 534 25.74 -29.29 -17.35
N ILE A 535 25.02 -28.17 -17.54
CA ILE A 535 23.85 -28.10 -18.38
C ILE A 535 24.25 -27.60 -19.77
N ASN A 536 23.84 -28.34 -20.82
CA ASN A 536 24.08 -27.90 -22.17
C ASN A 536 23.03 -26.84 -22.57
N LEU A 537 23.47 -25.59 -22.72
CA LEU A 537 22.58 -24.45 -23.03
C LEU A 537 21.91 -24.62 -24.42
N ALA A 538 22.59 -25.27 -25.38
CA ALA A 538 22.02 -25.48 -26.73
C ALA A 538 20.71 -26.29 -26.71
N ASP A 539 20.59 -27.25 -25.78
CA ASP A 539 19.39 -28.06 -25.63
C ASP A 539 18.19 -27.30 -25.04
N LEU A 540 18.48 -26.21 -24.30
CA LEU A 540 17.48 -25.34 -23.67
C LEU A 540 17.11 -24.14 -24.52
N SER A 541 18.00 -23.67 -25.40
CA SER A 541 17.80 -22.46 -26.24
C SER A 541 16.83 -22.69 -27.41
N LYS A 542 15.83 -23.57 -27.25
CA LYS A 542 14.78 -23.76 -28.24
C LYS A 542 13.71 -22.69 -28.07
N PRO A 543 13.16 -22.15 -29.19
CA PRO A 543 12.16 -21.08 -29.14
C PRO A 543 10.98 -21.37 -28.20
N GLU A 544 10.51 -22.60 -28.18
CA GLU A 544 9.40 -23.06 -27.34
C GLU A 544 9.64 -22.93 -25.83
N PHE A 545 10.87 -23.15 -25.34
CA PHE A 545 11.21 -23.00 -23.93
C PHE A 545 11.45 -21.53 -23.56
N MET A 546 12.05 -20.78 -24.48
CA MET A 546 12.25 -19.34 -24.34
C MET A 546 10.91 -18.60 -24.25
N GLU A 547 9.94 -18.97 -25.11
CA GLU A 547 8.59 -18.41 -25.11
C GLU A 547 7.85 -18.66 -23.77
N LYS A 548 7.99 -19.86 -23.18
CA LYS A 548 7.41 -20.17 -21.86
C LYS A 548 8.00 -19.32 -20.73
N VAL A 549 9.30 -19.01 -20.80
CA VAL A 549 9.96 -18.10 -19.85
C VAL A 549 9.47 -16.68 -20.08
N MET A 550 9.43 -16.18 -21.32
CA MET A 550 8.94 -14.85 -21.66
C MET A 550 7.50 -14.66 -21.17
N ASN A 551 6.61 -15.61 -21.42
CA ASN A 551 5.23 -15.57 -20.96
C ASN A 551 5.10 -15.62 -19.43
N ARG A 552 5.97 -16.40 -18.75
CA ARG A 552 5.96 -16.50 -17.28
C ARG A 552 6.31 -15.19 -16.60
N TYR A 553 7.28 -14.46 -17.16
CA TYR A 553 7.81 -13.22 -16.61
C TYR A 553 7.34 -11.97 -17.35
N ALA A 554 6.36 -12.09 -18.27
CA ALA A 554 5.74 -11.02 -19.04
C ALA A 554 6.73 -10.17 -19.90
N PHE A 555 7.80 -10.79 -20.41
CA PHE A 555 8.72 -10.14 -21.34
C PHE A 555 8.26 -10.30 -22.81
N LYS A 556 8.51 -9.27 -23.62
CA LYS A 556 8.13 -9.26 -25.04
C LYS A 556 9.16 -9.95 -25.95
N ASP A 557 10.43 -9.93 -25.55
CA ASP A 557 11.55 -10.47 -26.29
C ASP A 557 12.59 -11.08 -25.34
N TRP A 558 13.44 -12.00 -25.88
CA TRP A 558 14.47 -12.69 -25.12
C TRP A 558 15.61 -11.77 -24.65
N ASP A 559 15.90 -10.73 -25.43
CA ASP A 559 16.91 -9.74 -25.05
C ASP A 559 16.51 -8.97 -23.80
N SER A 560 15.20 -8.73 -23.59
CA SER A 560 14.67 -8.15 -22.38
C SER A 560 14.85 -9.08 -21.16
N VAL A 561 14.71 -10.40 -21.32
CA VAL A 561 15.04 -11.39 -20.27
C VAL A 561 16.52 -11.34 -19.93
N LEU A 562 17.40 -11.35 -20.94
CA LEU A 562 18.85 -11.25 -20.75
C LEU A 562 19.25 -9.93 -20.08
N ALA A 563 18.69 -8.81 -20.53
CA ALA A 563 18.94 -7.50 -19.91
C ALA A 563 18.49 -7.48 -18.44
N SER A 564 17.35 -8.12 -18.13
CA SER A 564 16.88 -8.24 -16.74
C SER A 564 17.81 -9.05 -15.85
N ILE A 565 18.38 -10.14 -16.37
CA ILE A 565 19.41 -10.90 -15.66
C ILE A 565 20.69 -10.06 -15.47
N GLY A 566 21.12 -9.35 -16.51
CA GLY A 566 22.35 -8.57 -16.50
C GLY A 566 22.35 -7.39 -15.50
N HIS A 567 21.18 -6.80 -15.23
CA HIS A 567 21.06 -5.76 -14.20
C HIS A 567 20.63 -6.30 -12.81
N GLY A 568 20.38 -7.63 -12.67
CA GLY A 568 20.05 -8.27 -11.40
C GLY A 568 18.56 -8.31 -11.04
N GLY A 569 17.67 -7.93 -11.96
CA GLY A 569 16.22 -7.99 -11.77
C GLY A 569 15.65 -9.41 -11.81
N LEU A 570 16.33 -10.32 -12.52
CA LEU A 570 15.98 -11.74 -12.60
C LEU A 570 17.24 -12.58 -12.37
N LYS A 571 17.12 -13.66 -11.59
CA LYS A 571 18.26 -14.56 -11.36
C LYS A 571 18.37 -15.60 -12.49
N GLU A 572 19.60 -15.84 -12.98
CA GLU A 572 19.90 -16.82 -14.01
C GLU A 572 19.36 -18.23 -13.69
N GLY A 573 19.46 -18.64 -12.42
CA GLY A 573 18.96 -19.93 -11.95
C GLY A 573 17.43 -20.07 -12.08
N GLN A 574 16.67 -19.01 -11.91
CA GLN A 574 15.20 -19.05 -12.06
C GLN A 574 14.80 -19.30 -13.51
N VAL A 575 15.50 -18.67 -14.46
CA VAL A 575 15.27 -18.82 -15.89
C VAL A 575 15.64 -20.25 -16.34
N ILE A 576 16.83 -20.71 -15.99
CA ILE A 576 17.31 -22.02 -16.40
C ILE A 576 16.48 -23.16 -15.79
N ASN A 577 16.14 -23.08 -14.50
CA ASN A 577 15.28 -24.08 -13.87
C ASN A 577 13.90 -24.16 -14.53
N LYS A 578 13.35 -23.01 -14.94
CA LYS A 578 12.07 -22.99 -15.67
C LYS A 578 12.18 -23.64 -17.04
N MET A 579 13.26 -23.38 -17.79
CA MET A 579 13.51 -24.03 -19.09
C MET A 579 13.69 -25.55 -18.92
N LEU A 580 14.38 -26.01 -17.89
CA LEU A 580 14.56 -27.42 -17.56
C LEU A 580 13.20 -28.09 -17.23
N GLU A 581 12.36 -27.44 -16.43
CA GLU A 581 11.00 -27.91 -16.10
C GLU A 581 10.16 -28.13 -17.36
N GLU A 582 10.20 -27.19 -18.30
CA GLU A 582 9.43 -27.31 -19.55
C GLU A 582 10.02 -28.38 -20.48
N ARG A 583 11.34 -28.56 -20.51
CA ARG A 583 11.99 -29.65 -21.24
C ARG A 583 11.57 -31.03 -20.68
N GLU A 584 11.57 -31.19 -19.36
CA GLU A 584 11.15 -32.44 -18.72
C GLU A 584 9.67 -32.76 -18.98
N LYS A 585 8.80 -31.76 -18.99
CA LYS A 585 7.40 -31.94 -19.34
C LYS A 585 7.21 -32.43 -20.77
N LYS A 586 8.04 -31.92 -21.70
CA LYS A 586 7.98 -32.34 -23.10
C LYS A 586 8.49 -33.78 -23.29
N LEU A 587 9.61 -34.13 -22.68
CA LEU A 587 10.14 -35.49 -22.66
C LEU A 587 9.14 -36.50 -22.11
N LYS A 588 8.41 -36.15 -21.02
CA LYS A 588 7.35 -37.00 -20.46
C LYS A 588 6.15 -37.16 -21.37
N ARG A 589 5.80 -36.15 -22.20
CA ARG A 589 4.75 -36.24 -23.21
C ARG A 589 5.18 -37.11 -24.41
N GLU A 590 6.40 -36.96 -24.88
CA GLU A 590 6.94 -37.79 -25.99
C GLU A 590 7.08 -39.27 -25.62
N ILE A 591 7.39 -39.59 -24.34
CA ILE A 591 7.46 -40.98 -23.84
C ILE A 591 6.04 -41.58 -23.73
N THR A 592 5.04 -40.82 -23.31
CA THR A 592 3.65 -41.31 -23.23
C THR A 592 3.03 -41.60 -24.61
N ASP A 593 3.35 -40.79 -25.61
CA ASP A 593 2.84 -41.01 -27.00
C ASP A 593 3.53 -42.19 -27.70
N ALA A 594 4.80 -42.49 -27.41
CA ALA A 594 5.51 -43.65 -27.92
C ALA A 594 5.09 -44.96 -27.28
N GLU A 595 4.86 -44.95 -25.94
CA GLU A 595 4.40 -46.12 -25.19
C GLU A 595 2.96 -46.53 -25.52
N VAL A 596 2.09 -45.60 -25.94
CA VAL A 596 0.73 -45.85 -26.38
C VAL A 596 0.72 -46.53 -27.77
N LEU A 597 1.71 -46.27 -28.62
CA LEU A 597 1.82 -46.90 -29.93
C LEU A 597 2.43 -48.30 -29.89
N ASP A 598 3.34 -48.59 -28.95
CA ASP A 598 3.93 -49.93 -28.74
C ASP A 598 3.01 -50.88 -27.92
N GLY A 599 2.12 -50.33 -27.09
CA GLY A 599 1.15 -51.11 -26.27
C GLY A 599 -0.01 -51.73 -27.06
N ILE A 600 -0.16 -51.49 -28.36
CA ILE A 600 -1.21 -52.06 -29.20
C ILE A 600 -0.76 -53.34 -29.93
N ALA A 601 0.51 -53.73 -29.85
CA ALA A 601 1.05 -54.84 -30.63
C ALA A 601 1.23 -56.18 -29.93
N ASP A 602 1.04 -56.35 -28.61
CA ASP A 602 1.19 -57.63 -27.94
C ASP A 602 0.16 -57.89 -26.86
N THR A 603 -1.01 -58.43 -27.29
CA THR A 603 -1.88 -59.25 -26.43
C THR A 603 -1.62 -60.71 -26.74
N ASP A 604 -0.73 -61.36 -25.99
CA ASP A 604 -0.90 -62.77 -25.62
C ASP A 604 0.08 -63.21 -24.50
N GLY A 605 -0.52 -63.57 -23.40
CA GLY A 605 -0.16 -64.53 -22.38
C GLY A 605 1.29 -64.64 -21.87
N ARG A 606 1.48 -64.28 -20.57
CA ARG A 606 2.06 -65.22 -19.56
C ARG A 606 2.23 -64.49 -18.22
N SER A 607 1.71 -65.16 -17.17
CA SER A 607 1.99 -64.91 -15.77
C SER A 607 3.49 -65.05 -15.47
N GLY A 608 4.07 -64.03 -14.86
CA GLY A 608 5.46 -64.06 -14.36
C GLY A 608 5.67 -62.96 -13.32
N GLU A 609 6.20 -63.33 -12.19
CA GLU A 609 6.50 -62.57 -10.98
C GLU A 609 6.99 -61.15 -11.21
N ALA A 610 6.34 -60.18 -10.53
CA ALA A 610 6.70 -58.76 -10.58
C ALA A 610 8.04 -58.51 -9.86
N THR A 611 9.07 -58.24 -10.60
CA THR A 611 10.31 -57.68 -10.09
C THR A 611 10.10 -56.25 -9.65
N VAL A 612 10.22 -56.01 -8.35
CA VAL A 612 10.15 -54.68 -7.72
C VAL A 612 11.27 -53.79 -8.31
N ARG A 613 10.90 -52.81 -9.12
CA ARG A 613 11.83 -51.74 -9.54
C ARG A 613 12.02 -50.78 -8.36
N LYS A 614 13.27 -50.60 -7.93
CA LYS A 614 13.68 -49.73 -6.82
C LYS A 614 13.33 -48.29 -7.10
N ASN A 615 12.46 -47.68 -6.29
CA ASN A 615 12.31 -46.25 -6.21
C ASN A 615 13.54 -45.60 -5.60
N LYS A 616 14.05 -44.52 -6.19
CA LYS A 616 15.25 -43.76 -5.71
C LYS A 616 15.04 -43.09 -4.34
N SER A 617 13.86 -43.10 -3.75
CA SER A 617 13.53 -42.37 -2.51
C SER A 617 13.54 -43.21 -1.24
N GLY A 618 13.87 -44.51 -1.28
CA GLY A 618 13.97 -45.38 -0.09
C GLY A 618 12.65 -45.60 0.69
N ILE A 619 11.48 -45.34 0.07
CA ILE A 619 10.16 -45.48 0.69
C ILE A 619 9.28 -46.37 -0.17
N VAL A 620 8.52 -47.26 0.49
CA VAL A 620 7.48 -48.08 -0.10
C VAL A 620 6.13 -47.55 0.36
N VAL A 621 5.26 -47.26 -0.60
CA VAL A 621 3.88 -46.83 -0.36
C VAL A 621 2.96 -48.02 -0.70
N LYS A 622 2.19 -48.52 0.26
CA LYS A 622 1.31 -49.68 0.06
C LYS A 622 0.22 -49.38 -0.96
N GLY A 623 0.16 -50.18 -2.03
CA GLY A 623 -0.92 -50.16 -3.01
C GLY A 623 -0.74 -49.28 -4.23
N LEU A 624 0.37 -48.56 -4.39
CA LEU A 624 0.61 -47.69 -5.52
C LEU A 624 2.06 -47.81 -6.02
N HIS A 625 2.25 -48.19 -7.28
CA HIS A 625 3.54 -48.31 -7.94
C HIS A 625 3.76 -47.04 -8.82
N ASP A 626 4.98 -46.52 -8.85
CA ASP A 626 5.42 -45.38 -9.71
C ASP A 626 4.87 -43.97 -9.37
N LEU A 627 4.63 -43.66 -8.09
CA LEU A 627 4.30 -42.28 -7.68
C LEU A 627 5.51 -41.45 -7.30
N ALA A 628 5.49 -40.15 -7.68
CA ALA A 628 6.48 -39.18 -7.21
C ALA A 628 6.28 -38.95 -5.68
N VAL A 629 7.24 -39.40 -4.90
CA VAL A 629 7.26 -39.26 -3.43
C VAL A 629 8.08 -38.01 -3.08
N ARG A 630 7.58 -37.18 -2.15
CA ARG A 630 8.27 -36.00 -1.62
C ARG A 630 8.22 -35.99 -0.11
N PHE A 631 9.33 -35.62 0.52
CA PHE A 631 9.35 -35.37 1.96
C PHE A 631 8.70 -34.02 2.30
N SER A 632 7.86 -34.04 3.31
CA SER A 632 7.20 -32.84 3.80
C SER A 632 8.16 -31.94 4.57
N ARG A 633 8.14 -30.65 4.29
CA ARG A 633 8.97 -29.64 4.98
C ARG A 633 8.46 -29.25 6.35
N CYS A 634 7.20 -29.57 6.69
CA CYS A 634 6.62 -29.20 7.98
C CYS A 634 7.15 -30.07 9.12
N CYS A 635 7.50 -31.34 8.87
CA CYS A 635 7.95 -32.27 9.90
C CYS A 635 9.27 -32.95 9.59
N ASN A 636 9.84 -32.76 8.39
CA ASN A 636 11.15 -33.28 7.96
C ASN A 636 11.39 -34.72 8.39
N PRO A 637 10.66 -35.71 7.82
CA PRO A 637 10.80 -37.10 8.21
C PRO A 637 12.19 -37.64 7.81
N VAL A 638 12.79 -38.42 8.70
CA VAL A 638 14.09 -39.08 8.48
C VAL A 638 13.94 -40.59 8.68
N PRO A 639 14.86 -41.41 8.12
CA PRO A 639 14.82 -42.86 8.30
C PRO A 639 14.75 -43.25 9.77
N GLY A 640 13.80 -44.12 10.09
CA GLY A 640 13.48 -44.54 11.46
C GLY A 640 12.30 -43.81 12.11
N ASP A 641 11.75 -42.77 11.48
CA ASP A 641 10.48 -42.16 11.90
C ASP A 641 9.29 -43.05 11.44
N GLU A 642 8.20 -43.05 12.22
CA GLU A 642 6.91 -43.54 11.73
C GLU A 642 6.32 -42.53 10.74
N ILE A 643 6.03 -42.98 9.51
CA ILE A 643 5.65 -42.11 8.40
C ILE A 643 4.29 -42.47 7.81
N VAL A 644 3.61 -41.49 7.23
CA VAL A 644 2.37 -41.62 6.51
C VAL A 644 2.43 -40.80 5.22
N GLY A 645 1.89 -41.34 4.14
CA GLY A 645 1.76 -40.67 2.87
C GLY A 645 0.47 -39.88 2.77
N PHE A 646 0.51 -38.64 2.32
CA PHE A 646 -0.65 -37.82 1.97
C PHE A 646 -0.71 -37.60 0.46
N VAL A 647 -1.80 -38.08 -0.17
CA VAL A 647 -2.00 -37.95 -1.62
C VAL A 647 -2.36 -36.51 -1.97
N THR A 648 -1.47 -35.82 -2.67
CA THR A 648 -1.68 -34.43 -3.10
C THR A 648 -2.34 -34.38 -4.48
N ARG A 649 -3.25 -33.41 -4.73
CA ARG A 649 -3.90 -33.24 -6.01
C ARG A 649 -2.87 -32.81 -7.08
N GLY A 650 -2.45 -33.75 -7.96
CA GLY A 650 -1.57 -33.48 -9.10
C GLY A 650 -0.07 -33.35 -8.81
N ARG A 651 0.42 -33.65 -7.56
CA ARG A 651 1.84 -33.54 -7.19
C ARG A 651 2.45 -34.79 -6.56
N GLY A 652 1.77 -35.96 -6.60
CA GLY A 652 2.23 -37.21 -6.01
C GLY A 652 1.92 -37.30 -4.52
N VAL A 653 2.72 -38.10 -3.78
CA VAL A 653 2.54 -38.37 -2.35
C VAL A 653 3.54 -37.55 -1.54
N SER A 654 3.04 -36.81 -0.55
CA SER A 654 3.85 -36.10 0.44
C SER A 654 4.00 -36.99 1.69
N ILE A 655 5.21 -37.30 2.08
CA ILE A 655 5.50 -38.12 3.26
C ILE A 655 5.62 -37.22 4.48
N HIS A 656 4.83 -37.51 5.48
CA HIS A 656 4.82 -36.85 6.77
C HIS A 656 5.16 -37.85 7.88
N ARG A 657 5.59 -37.36 9.02
CA ARG A 657 5.62 -38.13 10.25
C ARG A 657 4.17 -38.31 10.78
N THR A 658 3.92 -39.39 11.44
CA THR A 658 2.59 -39.67 12.05
C THR A 658 2.22 -38.68 13.14
N ASP A 659 3.21 -38.09 13.85
CA ASP A 659 3.06 -37.06 14.89
C ASP A 659 3.02 -35.62 14.35
N CYS A 660 2.98 -35.43 13.04
CA CYS A 660 2.92 -34.11 12.43
C CYS A 660 1.57 -33.43 12.71
N ILE A 661 1.60 -32.18 13.20
CA ILE A 661 0.41 -31.42 13.55
C ILE A 661 -0.54 -31.24 12.35
N ASN A 662 0.01 -31.14 11.12
CA ASN A 662 -0.77 -31.04 9.90
C ASN A 662 -1.47 -32.35 9.51
N VAL A 663 -0.97 -33.49 9.98
CA VAL A 663 -1.61 -34.80 9.78
C VAL A 663 -2.66 -35.04 10.88
N ILE A 664 -2.32 -34.68 12.12
CA ILE A 664 -3.22 -34.84 13.28
C ILE A 664 -4.50 -34.04 13.12
N ASN A 665 -4.36 -32.78 12.63
CA ASN A 665 -5.45 -31.82 12.46
C ASN A 665 -6.14 -31.89 11.09
N LEU A 666 -5.92 -32.94 10.29
CA LEU A 666 -6.61 -33.13 9.02
C LEU A 666 -8.13 -33.25 9.23
N PRO A 667 -8.93 -32.49 8.45
CA PRO A 667 -10.40 -32.65 8.44
C PRO A 667 -10.81 -34.07 8.06
N GLU A 668 -11.96 -34.51 8.57
CA GLU A 668 -12.43 -35.90 8.34
C GLU A 668 -12.61 -36.25 6.86
N ASP A 669 -13.02 -35.30 6.05
CA ASP A 669 -13.19 -35.44 4.59
C ASP A 669 -11.85 -35.58 3.84
N GLU A 670 -10.75 -35.13 4.39
CA GLU A 670 -9.41 -35.29 3.80
C GLU A 670 -8.61 -36.47 4.35
N ARG A 671 -9.04 -37.10 5.45
CA ARG A 671 -8.38 -38.30 6.02
C ARG A 671 -8.34 -39.50 5.07
N GLY A 672 -9.34 -39.62 4.19
CA GLY A 672 -9.36 -40.65 3.14
C GLY A 672 -8.21 -40.54 2.11
N ARG A 673 -7.39 -39.48 2.16
CA ARG A 673 -6.21 -39.29 1.32
C ARG A 673 -4.90 -39.71 1.98
N LEU A 674 -4.95 -40.18 3.23
CA LEU A 674 -3.83 -40.79 3.92
C LEU A 674 -3.64 -42.22 3.44
N ILE A 675 -2.40 -42.61 3.18
CA ILE A 675 -1.96 -43.91 2.74
C ILE A 675 -0.76 -44.37 3.57
N ASP A 676 -0.69 -45.69 3.83
CA ASP A 676 0.41 -46.26 4.58
C ASP A 676 1.72 -46.15 3.80
N ALA A 677 2.74 -45.67 4.47
CA ALA A 677 4.10 -45.53 3.93
C ALA A 677 5.11 -46.12 4.92
N GLU A 678 6.09 -46.82 4.42
CA GLU A 678 7.12 -47.45 5.23
C GLU A 678 8.51 -47.20 4.62
N TRP A 679 9.54 -47.03 5.49
CA TRP A 679 10.93 -46.96 5.03
C TRP A 679 11.37 -48.36 4.51
N GLN A 680 11.98 -48.37 3.35
CA GLN A 680 12.57 -49.60 2.81
C GLN A 680 13.89 -49.86 3.55
N VAL A 681 13.87 -50.78 4.50
CA VAL A 681 15.08 -51.25 5.20
C VAL A 681 15.87 -52.14 4.22
N ALA A 682 16.94 -51.60 3.64
CA ALA A 682 17.92 -52.42 2.93
C ALA A 682 18.84 -53.06 3.96
N GLU A 683 18.67 -54.34 4.25
CA GLU A 683 19.69 -55.15 4.94
C GLU A 683 20.99 -55.08 4.13
N ASN A 684 22.00 -54.37 4.67
CA ASN A 684 23.36 -54.16 4.11
C ASN A 684 23.54 -53.06 3.04
N SER A 685 23.10 -51.85 3.25
CA SER A 685 23.68 -50.69 2.56
C SER A 685 23.91 -49.54 3.52
N THR A 686 25.19 -49.15 3.68
CA THR A 686 25.60 -47.83 4.15
C THR A 686 25.03 -46.81 3.17
N SER A 687 23.78 -46.33 3.46
CA SER A 687 23.19 -45.29 2.64
C SER A 687 23.97 -43.99 2.87
N THR A 688 24.60 -43.50 1.81
CA THR A 688 25.29 -42.21 1.75
C THR A 688 24.28 -41.02 1.65
N GLU A 689 22.99 -41.27 1.78
CA GLU A 689 21.98 -40.22 1.69
C GLU A 689 21.77 -39.54 3.03
N GLN A 690 21.85 -38.21 3.03
CA GLN A 690 21.63 -37.32 4.17
C GLN A 690 20.25 -36.71 4.11
N TYR A 691 19.58 -36.60 5.26
CA TYR A 691 18.24 -36.09 5.41
C TYR A 691 18.26 -34.87 6.34
N SER A 692 17.65 -33.77 5.88
CA SER A 692 17.63 -32.53 6.64
C SER A 692 16.60 -32.60 7.76
N THR A 693 17.01 -32.26 8.98
CA THR A 693 16.14 -32.20 10.17
C THR A 693 16.31 -30.89 10.90
N GLU A 694 15.27 -30.52 11.67
CA GLU A 694 15.26 -29.28 12.46
C GLU A 694 14.90 -29.59 13.91
N ILE A 695 15.70 -29.05 14.84
CA ILE A 695 15.44 -29.13 16.28
C ILE A 695 15.34 -27.73 16.87
N GLN A 696 14.51 -27.60 17.90
CA GLN A 696 14.35 -26.42 18.72
C GLN A 696 14.83 -26.69 20.14
N ILE A 697 15.85 -25.95 20.59
CA ILE A 697 16.46 -26.08 21.89
C ILE A 697 16.00 -24.91 22.76
N PHE A 698 15.42 -25.23 23.91
CA PHE A 698 15.07 -24.27 24.94
C PHE A 698 16.12 -24.29 26.05
N ALA A 699 16.71 -23.15 26.35
CA ALA A 699 17.79 -23.07 27.32
C ALA A 699 17.74 -21.77 28.14
N ASN A 700 18.39 -21.77 29.31
CA ASN A 700 18.72 -20.55 30.03
C ASN A 700 19.94 -19.92 29.37
N ASN A 701 19.83 -18.64 28.98
CA ASN A 701 20.91 -17.94 28.30
C ASN A 701 22.09 -17.71 29.26
N ARG A 702 23.28 -18.16 28.85
CA ARG A 702 24.55 -17.93 29.53
C ARG A 702 25.69 -17.73 28.54
N ILE A 703 26.75 -17.11 28.99
CA ILE A 703 27.99 -16.95 28.17
C ILE A 703 28.54 -18.35 27.84
N GLY A 704 28.83 -18.59 26.56
CA GLY A 704 29.39 -19.85 26.09
C GLY A 704 28.37 -20.93 25.72
N LEU A 705 27.07 -20.79 26.06
CA LEU A 705 26.03 -21.79 25.72
C LEU A 705 26.06 -22.20 24.25
N PHE A 706 26.14 -21.21 23.36
CA PHE A 706 26.21 -21.42 21.94
C PHE A 706 27.47 -22.20 21.49
N ALA A 707 28.61 -21.86 22.06
CA ALA A 707 29.86 -22.53 21.76
C ALA A 707 29.82 -24.00 22.19
N ASP A 708 29.22 -24.30 23.36
CA ASP A 708 29.09 -25.66 23.87
C ASP A 708 28.17 -26.49 22.96
N ILE A 709 27.03 -25.93 22.50
CA ILE A 709 26.13 -26.60 21.56
C ILE A 709 26.82 -26.84 20.23
N SER A 710 27.47 -25.82 19.67
CA SER A 710 28.18 -25.91 18.39
C SER A 710 29.32 -26.96 18.43
N LYS A 711 29.97 -27.12 19.56
CA LYS A 711 31.04 -28.12 19.77
C LYS A 711 30.52 -29.55 19.57
N VAL A 712 29.27 -29.86 19.96
CA VAL A 712 28.66 -31.20 19.78
C VAL A 712 28.60 -31.56 18.28
N PHE A 713 28.21 -30.61 17.45
CA PHE A 713 28.14 -30.81 16.00
C PHE A 713 29.53 -30.93 15.35
N THR A 714 30.50 -30.10 15.79
CA THR A 714 31.87 -30.14 15.32
C THR A 714 32.52 -31.46 15.66
N GLU A 715 32.34 -32.00 16.88
CA GLU A 715 32.88 -33.28 17.31
C GLU A 715 32.31 -34.47 16.51
N LYS A 716 31.12 -34.33 15.97
CA LYS A 716 30.43 -35.33 15.16
C LYS A 716 30.62 -35.12 13.65
N GLN A 717 31.31 -34.06 13.24
CA GLN A 717 31.49 -33.66 11.83
C GLN A 717 30.16 -33.48 11.09
N ILE A 718 29.17 -32.94 11.78
CA ILE A 718 27.83 -32.67 11.22
C ILE A 718 27.76 -31.22 10.80
N ASP A 719 27.41 -30.98 9.54
CA ASP A 719 27.25 -29.63 9.00
C ASP A 719 25.93 -29.01 9.39
N ILE A 720 25.98 -27.77 9.89
CA ILE A 720 24.78 -27.01 10.29
C ILE A 720 24.37 -26.13 9.13
N THR A 721 23.22 -26.44 8.52
CA THR A 721 22.72 -25.74 7.34
C THR A 721 22.11 -24.38 7.70
N SER A 722 21.43 -24.28 8.84
CA SER A 722 20.89 -23.00 9.32
C SER A 722 20.77 -22.96 10.84
N MET A 723 20.83 -21.75 11.40
CA MET A 723 20.67 -21.51 12.81
C MET A 723 20.02 -20.17 13.10
N ASN A 724 19.06 -20.17 14.03
CA ASN A 724 18.37 -18.98 14.51
C ASN A 724 18.33 -18.97 16.03
N VAL A 725 18.83 -17.91 16.66
CA VAL A 725 18.86 -17.76 18.12
C VAL A 725 18.03 -16.58 18.53
N ARG A 726 17.10 -16.77 19.46
CA ARG A 726 16.27 -15.72 20.06
C ARG A 726 16.40 -15.77 21.56
N THR A 727 16.71 -14.62 22.17
CA THR A 727 16.81 -14.49 23.62
C THR A 727 15.68 -13.59 24.13
N SER A 728 14.94 -14.06 25.13
CA SER A 728 13.89 -13.28 25.78
C SER A 728 14.47 -12.32 26.85
N LYS A 729 13.74 -11.27 27.21
CA LYS A 729 14.09 -10.36 28.31
C LYS A 729 14.22 -11.05 29.68
N GLN A 730 13.73 -12.28 29.80
CA GLN A 730 13.75 -13.08 31.01
C GLN A 730 14.96 -14.04 31.08
N GLY A 731 15.93 -13.88 30.17
CA GLY A 731 17.12 -14.71 30.13
C GLY A 731 16.93 -16.13 29.56
N ARG A 732 15.80 -16.41 28.86
CA ARG A 732 15.59 -17.68 28.15
C ARG A 732 16.01 -17.54 26.71
N ALA A 733 16.78 -18.52 26.22
CA ALA A 733 17.19 -18.64 24.82
C ALA A 733 16.39 -19.75 24.14
N THR A 734 15.92 -19.48 22.92
CA THR A 734 15.34 -20.47 21.99
C THR A 734 16.26 -20.53 20.77
N ILE A 735 16.82 -21.70 20.51
CA ILE A 735 17.77 -21.93 19.40
C ILE A 735 17.13 -22.93 18.46
N ILE A 736 16.93 -22.54 17.22
CA ILE A 736 16.42 -23.40 16.13
C ILE A 736 17.61 -23.74 15.24
N MET A 737 17.86 -25.03 15.03
CA MET A 737 19.00 -25.52 14.23
C MET A 737 18.54 -26.52 13.20
N THR A 738 18.98 -26.33 11.95
CA THR A 738 18.75 -27.25 10.83
C THR A 738 20.08 -27.88 10.44
N PHE A 739 20.14 -29.20 10.31
CA PHE A 739 21.34 -29.96 9.96
C PHE A 739 20.97 -31.25 9.27
N ASP A 740 21.92 -31.87 8.60
CA ASP A 740 21.75 -33.11 7.83
C ASP A 740 22.25 -34.32 8.59
N ILE A 741 21.43 -35.40 8.62
CA ILE A 741 21.67 -36.66 9.34
C ILE A 741 21.26 -37.88 8.51
N HIS A 742 21.69 -39.07 8.92
CA HIS A 742 21.37 -40.32 8.22
C HIS A 742 20.13 -41.04 8.77
N GLY A 743 19.65 -40.65 9.97
CA GLY A 743 18.44 -41.25 10.57
C GLY A 743 18.21 -40.88 12.03
N THR A 744 17.16 -41.46 12.62
CA THR A 744 16.74 -41.17 14.00
C THR A 744 17.72 -41.55 15.08
N GLU A 745 18.56 -42.61 14.87
CA GLU A 745 19.58 -42.99 15.84
C GLU A 745 20.67 -41.90 16.00
N GLU A 746 21.08 -41.30 14.89
CA GLU A 746 22.05 -40.21 14.91
C GLU A 746 21.48 -38.96 15.56
N LEU A 747 20.21 -38.65 15.26
CA LEU A 747 19.48 -37.55 15.91
C LEU A 747 19.42 -37.74 17.44
N ASN A 748 19.06 -38.93 17.91
CA ASN A 748 18.94 -39.20 19.33
C ASN A 748 20.31 -39.05 20.04
N ARG A 749 21.41 -39.51 19.43
CA ARG A 749 22.74 -39.33 19.97
C ARG A 749 23.18 -37.85 20.08
N ILE A 750 22.75 -37.03 19.14
CA ILE A 750 23.00 -35.57 19.16
C ILE A 750 22.17 -34.91 20.23
N THR A 751 20.89 -35.19 20.27
CA THR A 751 19.95 -34.58 21.25
C THR A 751 20.29 -34.94 22.67
N ASP A 752 20.73 -36.19 22.92
CA ASP A 752 21.16 -36.65 24.26
C ASP A 752 22.42 -35.92 24.72
N LYS A 753 23.40 -35.67 23.84
CA LYS A 753 24.58 -34.87 24.17
C LYS A 753 24.23 -33.42 24.42
N ILE A 754 23.34 -32.82 23.65
CA ILE A 754 22.92 -31.43 23.88
C ILE A 754 22.15 -31.29 25.18
N ARG A 755 21.35 -32.29 25.58
CA ARG A 755 20.63 -32.30 26.88
C ARG A 755 21.58 -32.29 28.09
N GLN A 756 22.79 -32.79 27.94
CA GLN A 756 23.80 -32.81 29.00
C GLN A 756 24.50 -31.44 29.18
N ILE A 757 24.28 -30.50 28.28
CA ILE A 757 24.86 -29.16 28.39
C ILE A 757 24.14 -28.35 29.46
N ASP A 758 24.90 -27.81 30.40
CA ASP A 758 24.36 -26.98 31.46
C ASP A 758 23.60 -25.78 30.89
N GLY A 759 22.40 -25.56 31.38
CA GLY A 759 21.49 -24.51 30.92
C GLY A 759 20.48 -24.94 29.87
N VAL A 760 20.59 -26.10 29.22
CA VAL A 760 19.57 -26.67 28.32
C VAL A 760 18.40 -27.19 29.15
N LEU A 761 17.18 -26.72 28.83
CA LEU A 761 15.95 -27.09 29.53
C LEU A 761 15.17 -28.17 28.79
N ASP A 762 15.03 -28.03 27.50
CA ASP A 762 14.28 -28.99 26.67
C ASP A 762 14.76 -28.91 25.20
N ILE A 763 14.57 -30.01 24.48
CA ILE A 763 14.85 -30.12 23.05
C ILE A 763 13.66 -30.76 22.39
N GLN A 764 13.08 -30.06 21.43
CA GLN A 764 11.93 -30.51 20.66
C GLN A 764 12.31 -30.56 19.18
N ARG A 765 11.76 -31.55 18.49
CA ARG A 765 11.81 -31.63 17.05
C ARG A 765 10.62 -30.88 16.49
N THR A 766 10.80 -30.09 15.43
CA THR A 766 9.72 -29.35 14.81
C THR A 766 8.64 -30.30 14.28
N THR A 767 7.39 -30.09 14.67
CA THR A 767 6.23 -30.93 14.32
C THR A 767 5.26 -30.25 13.34
N GLY A 768 5.66 -29.14 12.71
CA GLY A 768 4.87 -28.44 11.70
C GLY A 768 4.47 -27.03 12.08
#